data_d37fea66b7528906d6ab8bd78309d194
#
_entry.id   d37fea66b7528906d6ab8bd78309d194
#
_cell.length_a   1.000
_cell.length_b   1.000
_cell.length_c   1.000
_cell.angle_alpha   90.00
_cell.angle_beta   90.00
_cell.angle_gamma   90.00
#
_symmetry.space_group_name_H-M   'P 1'
#
loop_
_entity.id
_entity.type
_entity.pdbx_description
1 polymer ?
#
loop_
_entity_poly.entity_id
_entity_poly.type
_entity_poly.pdbx_seq_one_letter_code
_entity_poly.pdbx_strand_id
1 'polypeptide(L)'
;MQGSTILRDTLFITGFGILFYLGIATIIGDASIIGAYGASFAQTNVYVFGYVAYTYLLLLMVPLFYWYKFDGEMHRRYEMTGIFALLFFALLFFQAIVVEGMYRGAFGGAIVDFLSIYIGSFGLWILWLMMVTVSIVLVMEQSLSELAQPLKEYMDKPLNVPKPSQNTQSSPVVKSIPIEEPSYTYPESNYTDPYPSYEETPSPVNDTFTPPQALEPSAFLESPLEDSSVLETPSLQMDTPKESTILSMAKKVKESKQHALVVDELEENKMLLDQIDKGFSEKPKNFKLPLVEFFQNPPKKQTLVDEAELDDKIRDLIEKLGHFNIDGDVVRTYAGPVVSTFEFKPAANIKVSKILGLQDDLAMALKAQTIRIQAPIPGKDVVGIEIPNKTVETIFLREMLESKLFQEAASPLTLILGKDIVGNPFITDLKKLPHLLIAGTTGSGKSVGINSMILSLLYKNSPDQLRLLMIDPKMLEFSVYNDIPHLLTPVITKPKEAISALNNMVSEMERRYQLMSETRTKNIENYNEKAKVEKRDPLPYIVVIIDELADLMMTSGKDVEYSIARLAQMARASGIHLIVATQRPSVDVVTGLIKANLPSRISYKVGQKIDSKIILDGMGAESLLGRGDMLFTPPGMSGLVRLHAPWSTESEIEKVVD
;
A
#
# COMPACT_ATOMS: atom_id res chain seq x y z
N MET A 1 13.57 -61.02 33.62
CA MET A 1 12.58 -60.40 32.73
C MET A 1 11.59 -59.43 33.40
N GLN A 2 11.12 -59.65 34.64
CA GLN A 2 10.19 -58.75 35.34
C GLN A 2 10.75 -57.35 35.65
N GLY A 3 12.06 -57.19 35.90
CA GLY A 3 12.63 -55.86 36.21
C GLY A 3 12.70 -54.89 35.01
N SER A 4 12.79 -55.41 33.77
CA SER A 4 12.86 -54.57 32.55
C SER A 4 11.49 -53.99 32.16
N THR A 5 10.38 -54.69 32.46
CA THR A 5 9.03 -54.22 32.19
C THR A 5 8.59 -53.09 33.15
N ILE A 6 8.90 -53.23 34.45
CA ILE A 6 8.60 -52.21 35.47
C ILE A 6 9.33 -50.89 35.14
N LEU A 7 10.63 -50.97 34.79
CA LEU A 7 11.41 -49.77 34.40
C LEU A 7 10.82 -49.08 33.14
N ARG A 8 10.42 -49.86 32.14
CA ARG A 8 9.78 -49.36 30.93
C ARG A 8 8.48 -48.63 31.19
N ASP A 9 7.59 -49.29 32.02
CA ASP A 9 6.29 -48.74 32.38
C ASP A 9 6.46 -47.46 33.21
N THR A 10 7.43 -47.43 34.14
CA THR A 10 7.73 -46.24 34.92
C THR A 10 8.26 -45.09 34.04
N LEU A 11 9.17 -45.37 33.11
CA LEU A 11 9.70 -44.36 32.16
C LEU A 11 8.61 -43.81 31.25
N PHE A 12 7.70 -44.69 30.78
CA PHE A 12 6.56 -44.25 29.93
C PHE A 12 5.62 -43.34 30.72
N ILE A 13 5.16 -43.76 31.92
CA ILE A 13 4.23 -42.96 32.73
C ILE A 13 4.86 -41.62 33.12
N THR A 14 6.14 -41.63 33.51
CA THR A 14 6.87 -40.39 33.86
C THR A 14 7.03 -39.47 32.68
N GLY A 15 7.45 -40.00 31.54
CA GLY A 15 7.64 -39.21 30.31
C GLY A 15 6.30 -38.64 29.80
N PHE A 16 5.24 -39.47 29.82
CA PHE A 16 3.89 -39.02 29.41
C PHE A 16 3.37 -37.92 30.33
N GLY A 17 3.54 -38.09 31.67
CA GLY A 17 3.12 -37.09 32.67
C GLY A 17 3.86 -35.74 32.49
N ILE A 18 5.18 -35.81 32.25
CA ILE A 18 5.98 -34.59 31.98
C ILE A 18 5.53 -33.88 30.70
N LEU A 19 5.37 -34.60 29.59
CA LEU A 19 4.91 -34.01 28.32
C LEU A 19 3.51 -33.40 28.45
N PHE A 20 2.60 -34.12 29.17
CA PHE A 20 1.26 -33.62 29.43
C PHE A 20 1.28 -32.34 30.27
N TYR A 21 2.05 -32.34 31.36
CA TYR A 21 2.19 -31.15 32.22
C TYR A 21 2.77 -29.96 31.46
N LEU A 22 3.85 -30.14 30.71
CA LEU A 22 4.49 -29.07 29.95
C LEU A 22 3.60 -28.56 28.81
N GLY A 23 2.83 -29.45 28.15
CA GLY A 23 1.86 -29.08 27.12
C GLY A 23 0.73 -28.24 27.70
N ILE A 24 0.13 -28.67 28.80
CA ILE A 24 -0.91 -27.92 29.49
C ILE A 24 -0.38 -26.60 30.08
N ALA A 25 0.83 -26.63 30.65
CA ALA A 25 1.50 -25.42 31.13
C ALA A 25 1.69 -24.37 30.03
N THR A 26 2.07 -24.82 28.83
CA THR A 26 2.22 -23.90 27.68
C THR A 26 0.88 -23.28 27.26
N ILE A 27 -0.23 -24.03 27.36
CA ILE A 27 -1.57 -23.54 26.99
C ILE A 27 -2.11 -22.56 28.04
N ILE A 28 -1.97 -22.87 29.33
CA ILE A 28 -2.52 -22.05 30.42
C ILE A 28 -1.68 -20.78 30.62
N GLY A 29 -0.37 -20.88 30.70
CA GLY A 29 0.56 -19.75 30.86
C GLY A 29 0.53 -19.02 32.21
N ASP A 30 -0.45 -19.29 33.07
CA ASP A 30 -0.65 -18.59 34.33
C ASP A 30 0.12 -19.26 35.50
N ALA A 31 1.05 -18.52 36.09
CA ALA A 31 1.89 -18.99 37.19
C ALA A 31 1.12 -19.41 38.46
N SER A 32 -0.08 -18.88 38.69
CA SER A 32 -0.92 -19.23 39.81
C SER A 32 -1.46 -20.67 39.72
N ILE A 33 -1.62 -21.21 38.51
CA ILE A 33 -2.16 -22.55 38.26
C ILE A 33 -1.02 -23.56 38.01
N ILE A 34 -0.01 -23.19 37.25
CA ILE A 34 1.07 -24.09 36.79
C ILE A 34 2.38 -23.93 37.55
N GLY A 35 2.44 -22.98 38.47
CA GLY A 35 3.67 -22.63 39.21
C GLY A 35 4.69 -21.84 38.39
N ALA A 36 5.70 -21.30 39.09
CA ALA A 36 6.69 -20.42 38.46
C ALA A 36 7.52 -21.12 37.37
N TYR A 37 7.91 -22.39 37.57
CA TYR A 37 8.64 -23.16 36.57
C TYR A 37 7.82 -23.44 35.29
N GLY A 38 6.53 -23.79 35.45
CA GLY A 38 5.64 -24.01 34.32
C GLY A 38 5.42 -22.75 33.51
N ALA A 39 5.23 -21.60 34.17
CA ALA A 39 5.07 -20.32 33.49
C ALA A 39 6.35 -19.86 32.76
N SER A 40 7.52 -20.01 33.39
CA SER A 40 8.80 -19.70 32.72
C SER A 40 9.06 -20.60 31.52
N PHE A 41 8.74 -21.91 31.65
CA PHE A 41 8.83 -22.85 30.52
C PHE A 41 7.87 -22.43 29.39
N ALA A 42 6.61 -22.15 29.70
CA ALA A 42 5.61 -21.74 28.74
C ALA A 42 6.04 -20.51 27.92
N GLN A 43 6.55 -19.49 28.60
CA GLN A 43 7.03 -18.27 27.97
C GLN A 43 8.24 -18.52 27.04
N THR A 44 9.21 -19.31 27.52
CA THR A 44 10.39 -19.69 26.70
C THR A 44 9.96 -20.55 25.52
N ASN A 45 9.05 -21.52 25.73
CA ASN A 45 8.56 -22.42 24.70
C ASN A 45 7.85 -21.66 23.56
N VAL A 46 6.97 -20.73 23.91
CA VAL A 46 6.28 -19.87 22.93
C VAL A 46 7.28 -18.96 22.20
N TYR A 47 8.25 -18.41 22.89
CA TYR A 47 9.28 -17.59 22.25
C TYR A 47 10.10 -18.40 21.21
N VAL A 48 10.49 -19.65 21.55
CA VAL A 48 11.31 -20.49 20.67
C VAL A 48 10.51 -21.06 19.50
N PHE A 49 9.29 -21.60 19.76
CA PHE A 49 8.52 -22.36 18.79
C PHE A 49 7.25 -21.66 18.27
N GLY A 50 6.92 -20.47 18.78
CA GLY A 50 5.74 -19.71 18.33
C GLY A 50 4.41 -20.46 18.60
N TYR A 51 3.48 -20.42 17.65
CA TYR A 51 2.19 -21.14 17.76
C TYR A 51 2.33 -22.66 17.83
N VAL A 52 3.38 -23.24 17.22
CA VAL A 52 3.63 -24.69 17.30
C VAL A 52 3.88 -25.13 18.73
N ALA A 53 4.34 -24.22 19.62
CA ALA A 53 4.53 -24.48 21.04
C ALA A 53 3.29 -25.04 21.74
N TYR A 54 2.08 -24.64 21.32
CA TYR A 54 0.82 -25.05 21.93
C TYR A 54 0.39 -26.49 21.58
N THR A 55 0.98 -27.08 20.56
CA THR A 55 0.52 -28.36 20.01
C THR A 55 1.58 -29.47 20.02
N TYR A 56 2.86 -29.16 19.77
CA TYR A 56 3.86 -30.20 19.54
C TYR A 56 4.14 -31.09 20.75
N LEU A 57 4.08 -30.55 21.99
CA LEU A 57 4.30 -31.34 23.20
C LEU A 57 3.21 -32.40 23.38
N LEU A 58 1.96 -32.07 23.10
CA LEU A 58 0.86 -33.02 23.13
C LEU A 58 0.96 -34.04 21.99
N LEU A 59 1.39 -33.60 20.81
CA LEU A 59 1.62 -34.49 19.68
C LEU A 59 2.78 -35.47 19.93
N LEU A 60 3.82 -35.10 20.67
CA LEU A 60 4.93 -36.00 21.06
C LEU A 60 4.48 -37.16 21.95
N MET A 61 3.32 -37.07 22.58
CA MET A 61 2.77 -38.21 23.34
C MET A 61 2.45 -39.42 22.43
N VAL A 62 2.16 -39.19 21.15
CA VAL A 62 1.85 -40.24 20.18
C VAL A 62 3.08 -41.10 19.89
N PRO A 63 4.24 -40.58 19.43
CA PRO A 63 5.43 -41.41 19.24
C PRO A 63 5.92 -42.06 20.55
N LEU A 64 5.76 -41.36 21.70
CA LEU A 64 6.09 -41.97 22.98
C LEU A 64 5.23 -43.21 23.28
N PHE A 65 3.91 -43.14 22.96
CA PHE A 65 3.00 -44.28 23.07
C PHE A 65 3.39 -45.42 22.11
N TYR A 66 3.77 -45.10 20.87
CA TYR A 66 4.26 -46.11 19.91
C TYR A 66 5.54 -46.78 20.38
N TRP A 67 6.50 -46.00 20.94
CA TRP A 67 7.70 -46.56 21.52
C TRP A 67 7.41 -47.54 22.68
N TYR A 68 6.39 -47.27 23.47
CA TYR A 68 5.94 -48.14 24.53
C TYR A 68 5.25 -49.41 24.00
N LYS A 69 4.32 -49.24 23.02
CA LYS A 69 3.48 -50.34 22.51
C LYS A 69 4.22 -51.34 21.64
N PHE A 70 5.13 -50.90 20.79
CA PHE A 70 5.85 -51.75 19.82
C PHE A 70 7.22 -52.11 20.31
N ASP A 71 7.29 -52.79 21.47
CA ASP A 71 8.55 -53.27 22.07
C ASP A 71 9.08 -54.47 21.25
N GLY A 72 10.28 -54.30 20.66
CA GLY A 72 10.89 -55.29 19.76
C GLY A 72 10.88 -54.91 18.28
N GLU A 73 10.02 -54.02 17.81
CA GLU A 73 9.97 -53.58 16.42
C GLU A 73 10.68 -52.21 16.23
N MET A 74 12.05 -52.24 16.30
CA MET A 74 12.85 -51.03 16.22
C MET A 74 12.61 -50.23 14.95
N HIS A 75 12.35 -50.86 13.81
CA HIS A 75 12.11 -50.21 12.54
C HIS A 75 10.88 -49.30 12.59
N ARG A 76 9.73 -49.82 13.05
CA ARG A 76 8.51 -49.03 13.22
C ARG A 76 8.61 -47.87 14.19
N ARG A 77 9.41 -48.04 15.25
CA ARG A 77 9.68 -46.96 16.21
C ARG A 77 10.39 -45.78 15.57
N TYR A 78 11.46 -46.06 14.83
CA TYR A 78 12.23 -45.02 14.13
C TYR A 78 11.43 -44.36 13.01
N GLU A 79 10.67 -45.15 12.28
CA GLU A 79 9.79 -44.66 11.21
C GLU A 79 8.76 -43.67 11.74
N MET A 80 7.98 -44.06 12.78
CA MET A 80 7.01 -43.17 13.42
C MET A 80 7.65 -41.91 14.00
N THR A 81 8.83 -42.05 14.63
CA THR A 81 9.55 -40.88 15.17
C THR A 81 10.02 -39.95 14.05
N GLY A 82 10.47 -40.50 12.93
CA GLY A 82 10.86 -39.75 11.73
C GLY A 82 9.69 -38.99 11.11
N ILE A 83 8.52 -39.64 10.99
CA ILE A 83 7.29 -39.00 10.49
C ILE A 83 6.88 -37.82 11.37
N PHE A 84 6.88 -38.02 12.68
CA PHE A 84 6.55 -36.93 13.62
C PHE A 84 7.55 -35.80 13.60
N ALA A 85 8.85 -36.09 13.50
CA ALA A 85 9.89 -35.08 13.37
C ALA A 85 9.68 -34.26 12.07
N LEU A 86 9.38 -34.92 10.95
CA LEU A 86 9.16 -34.27 9.68
C LEU A 86 7.91 -33.37 9.69
N LEU A 87 6.81 -33.85 10.28
CA LEU A 87 5.58 -33.06 10.48
C LEU A 87 5.81 -31.85 11.40
N PHE A 88 6.55 -32.04 12.49
CA PHE A 88 6.92 -30.95 13.38
C PHE A 88 7.72 -29.87 12.63
N PHE A 89 8.74 -30.27 11.88
CA PHE A 89 9.53 -29.33 11.09
C PHE A 89 8.71 -28.66 9.97
N ALA A 90 7.79 -29.40 9.33
CA ALA A 90 6.92 -28.82 8.31
C ALA A 90 5.96 -27.76 8.88
N LEU A 91 5.39 -28.00 10.07
CA LEU A 91 4.55 -27.03 10.77
C LEU A 91 5.34 -25.79 11.23
N LEU A 92 6.52 -26.03 11.81
CA LEU A 92 7.42 -24.97 12.26
C LEU A 92 7.87 -24.09 11.09
N PHE A 93 8.20 -24.71 9.97
CA PHE A 93 8.64 -24.01 8.76
C PHE A 93 7.51 -23.21 8.13
N PHE A 94 6.28 -23.79 8.04
CA PHE A 94 5.10 -23.09 7.58
C PHE A 94 4.81 -21.85 8.41
N GLN A 95 4.77 -22.02 9.73
CA GLN A 95 4.57 -20.91 10.66
C GLN A 95 5.60 -19.80 10.45
N ALA A 96 6.88 -20.16 10.34
CA ALA A 96 7.97 -19.20 10.20
C ALA A 96 7.95 -18.45 8.85
N ILE A 97 7.30 -19.01 7.81
CA ILE A 97 7.08 -18.33 6.53
C ILE A 97 5.88 -17.36 6.61
N VAL A 98 4.80 -17.77 7.29
CA VAL A 98 3.50 -17.07 7.23
C VAL A 98 3.31 -16.08 8.38
N VAL A 99 3.87 -16.36 9.58
CA VAL A 99 3.64 -15.58 10.79
C VAL A 99 4.80 -14.62 11.01
N GLU A 100 4.50 -13.38 11.33
CA GLU A 100 5.47 -12.34 11.71
C GLU A 100 5.38 -12.03 13.22
N GLY A 101 6.45 -11.46 13.77
CA GLY A 101 6.53 -11.04 15.16
C GLY A 101 6.85 -12.17 16.15
N MET A 102 6.44 -12.01 17.42
CA MET A 102 6.82 -12.89 18.53
C MET A 102 6.37 -14.35 18.33
N TYR A 103 5.24 -14.58 17.68
CA TYR A 103 4.68 -15.93 17.45
C TYR A 103 5.27 -16.64 16.22
N ARG A 104 6.18 -16.01 15.48
CA ARG A 104 6.96 -16.63 14.40
C ARG A 104 7.82 -17.79 14.90
N GLY A 105 8.25 -17.71 16.17
CA GLY A 105 9.16 -18.64 16.82
C GLY A 105 10.61 -18.40 16.41
N ALA A 106 11.48 -18.14 17.40
CA ALA A 106 12.88 -17.80 17.16
C ALA A 106 13.64 -18.89 16.39
N PHE A 107 13.35 -20.17 16.66
CA PHE A 107 14.02 -21.30 16.02
C PHE A 107 13.60 -21.45 14.55
N GLY A 108 12.30 -21.47 14.27
CA GLY A 108 11.79 -21.56 12.91
C GLY A 108 12.17 -20.34 12.07
N GLY A 109 12.06 -19.14 12.67
CA GLY A 109 12.46 -17.88 12.04
C GLY A 109 13.92 -17.88 11.62
N ALA A 110 14.84 -18.29 12.50
CA ALA A 110 16.28 -18.35 12.19
C ALA A 110 16.59 -19.29 11.01
N ILE A 111 15.91 -20.44 10.93
CA ILE A 111 16.08 -21.38 9.81
C ILE A 111 15.56 -20.76 8.49
N VAL A 112 14.36 -20.18 8.51
CA VAL A 112 13.74 -19.58 7.33
C VAL A 112 14.55 -18.37 6.86
N ASP A 113 15.02 -17.51 7.77
CA ASP A 113 15.83 -16.34 7.42
C ASP A 113 17.19 -16.77 6.82
N PHE A 114 17.82 -17.78 7.38
CA PHE A 114 19.05 -18.34 6.82
C PHE A 114 18.83 -18.91 5.41
N LEU A 115 17.82 -19.74 5.22
CA LEU A 115 17.55 -20.37 3.93
C LEU A 115 17.04 -19.36 2.88
N SER A 116 16.32 -18.33 3.30
CA SER A 116 15.80 -17.31 2.39
C SER A 116 16.88 -16.59 1.57
N ILE A 117 18.09 -16.46 2.15
CA ILE A 117 19.25 -15.85 1.49
C ILE A 117 19.68 -16.68 0.26
N TYR A 118 19.56 -18.02 0.33
CA TYR A 118 20.06 -18.92 -0.71
C TYR A 118 18.99 -19.31 -1.73
N ILE A 119 17.77 -19.54 -1.29
CA ILE A 119 16.69 -20.09 -2.15
C ILE A 119 15.50 -19.14 -2.38
N GLY A 120 15.51 -17.99 -1.70
CA GLY A 120 14.45 -17.00 -1.78
C GLY A 120 13.09 -17.50 -1.27
N SER A 121 12.09 -16.63 -1.26
CA SER A 121 10.75 -16.96 -0.76
C SER A 121 10.06 -18.07 -1.56
N PHE A 122 10.24 -18.12 -2.87
CA PHE A 122 9.67 -19.16 -3.72
C PHE A 122 10.27 -20.53 -3.42
N GLY A 123 11.59 -20.61 -3.23
CA GLY A 123 12.29 -21.84 -2.85
C GLY A 123 11.86 -22.36 -1.48
N LEU A 124 11.57 -21.46 -0.51
CA LEU A 124 11.04 -21.84 0.80
C LEU A 124 9.67 -22.54 0.68
N TRP A 125 8.77 -22.03 -0.16
CA TRP A 125 7.47 -22.67 -0.40
C TRP A 125 7.59 -24.02 -1.06
N ILE A 126 8.51 -24.18 -2.01
CA ILE A 126 8.78 -25.48 -2.65
C ILE A 126 9.32 -26.48 -1.60
N LEU A 127 10.27 -26.05 -0.76
CA LEU A 127 10.84 -26.88 0.29
C LEU A 127 9.77 -27.32 1.30
N TRP A 128 8.90 -26.41 1.72
CA TRP A 128 7.76 -26.73 2.58
C TRP A 128 6.82 -27.74 1.93
N LEU A 129 6.43 -27.53 0.67
CA LEU A 129 5.54 -28.44 -0.05
C LEU A 129 6.17 -29.83 -0.17
N MET A 130 7.48 -29.92 -0.42
CA MET A 130 8.22 -31.17 -0.48
C MET A 130 8.19 -31.89 0.89
N MET A 131 8.42 -31.19 1.98
CA MET A 131 8.36 -31.76 3.35
C MET A 131 6.96 -32.32 3.65
N VAL A 132 5.91 -31.55 3.33
CA VAL A 132 4.51 -31.99 3.51
C VAL A 132 4.19 -33.21 2.64
N THR A 133 4.58 -33.20 1.37
CA THR A 133 4.34 -34.32 0.45
C THR A 133 5.03 -35.59 0.91
N VAL A 134 6.31 -35.51 1.33
CA VAL A 134 7.04 -36.65 1.90
C VAL A 134 6.38 -37.15 3.18
N SER A 135 5.91 -36.24 4.06
CA SER A 135 5.18 -36.63 5.27
C SER A 135 3.91 -37.40 4.96
N ILE A 136 3.11 -36.95 3.96
CA ILE A 136 1.88 -37.63 3.55
C ILE A 136 2.17 -39.03 2.98
N VAL A 137 3.17 -39.14 2.10
CA VAL A 137 3.57 -40.43 1.52
C VAL A 137 3.99 -41.44 2.60
N LEU A 138 4.77 -40.97 3.58
CA LEU A 138 5.23 -41.83 4.70
C LEU A 138 4.08 -42.22 5.64
N VAL A 139 3.12 -41.33 5.89
CA VAL A 139 1.96 -41.61 6.76
C VAL A 139 0.99 -42.57 6.10
N MET A 140 0.76 -42.44 4.80
CA MET A 140 -0.24 -43.24 4.05
C MET A 140 0.34 -44.56 3.54
N GLU A 141 1.66 -44.77 3.60
CA GLU A 141 2.35 -45.94 3.04
C GLU A 141 2.01 -46.21 1.56
N GLN A 142 1.60 -45.15 0.83
CA GLN A 142 1.18 -45.21 -0.57
C GLN A 142 2.12 -44.43 -1.47
N SER A 143 2.31 -44.90 -2.69
CA SER A 143 3.13 -44.18 -3.68
C SER A 143 2.44 -42.91 -4.15
N LEU A 144 3.22 -41.92 -4.58
CA LEU A 144 2.71 -40.65 -5.16
C LEU A 144 1.76 -40.89 -6.35
N SER A 145 1.95 -41.97 -7.12
CA SER A 145 1.08 -42.33 -8.23
C SER A 145 -0.29 -42.80 -7.77
N GLU A 146 -0.38 -43.50 -6.65
CA GLU A 146 -1.63 -43.97 -6.05
C GLU A 146 -2.39 -42.81 -5.37
N LEU A 147 -1.70 -41.94 -4.70
CA LEU A 147 -2.28 -40.72 -4.11
C LEU A 147 -2.83 -39.74 -5.18
N ALA A 148 -2.24 -39.73 -6.38
CA ALA A 148 -2.69 -38.88 -7.48
C ALA A 148 -3.85 -39.50 -8.31
N GLN A 149 -4.20 -40.79 -8.16
CA GLN A 149 -5.27 -41.42 -8.89
C GLN A 149 -6.65 -40.75 -8.73
N PRO A 150 -7.13 -40.42 -7.52
CA PRO A 150 -8.44 -39.76 -7.36
C PRO A 150 -8.49 -38.40 -8.02
N LEU A 151 -7.36 -37.65 -8.03
CA LEU A 151 -7.25 -36.35 -8.69
C LEU A 151 -7.30 -36.51 -10.22
N LYS A 152 -6.64 -37.55 -10.76
CA LYS A 152 -6.66 -37.87 -12.18
C LYS A 152 -8.04 -38.30 -12.63
N GLU A 153 -8.74 -39.13 -11.86
CA GLU A 153 -10.14 -39.54 -12.11
C GLU A 153 -11.13 -38.35 -12.05
N TYR A 154 -10.86 -37.37 -11.18
CA TYR A 154 -11.65 -36.14 -11.13
C TYR A 154 -11.39 -35.24 -12.33
N MET A 155 -10.15 -35.11 -12.79
CA MET A 155 -9.78 -34.34 -13.98
C MET A 155 -10.22 -34.99 -15.29
N ASP A 156 -10.25 -36.32 -15.35
CA ASP A 156 -10.67 -37.08 -16.54
C ASP A 156 -12.21 -37.25 -16.66
N LYS A 157 -12.98 -36.78 -15.64
CA LYS A 157 -14.44 -36.71 -15.75
C LYS A 157 -14.84 -35.69 -16.80
N PRO A 158 -15.51 -36.09 -17.91
CA PRO A 158 -15.98 -35.12 -18.90
C PRO A 158 -16.96 -34.16 -18.23
N LEU A 159 -16.70 -32.87 -18.37
CA LEU A 159 -17.63 -31.82 -17.98
C LEU A 159 -18.96 -32.07 -18.68
N ASN A 160 -19.98 -32.47 -17.94
CA ASN A 160 -21.34 -32.60 -18.41
C ASN A 160 -21.89 -31.21 -18.73
N VAL A 161 -21.57 -30.72 -19.94
CA VAL A 161 -22.26 -29.59 -20.54
C VAL A 161 -23.63 -30.09 -20.94
N PRO A 162 -24.75 -29.55 -20.41
CA PRO A 162 -26.09 -29.93 -20.84
C PRO A 162 -26.21 -29.64 -22.32
N LYS A 163 -26.42 -30.68 -23.15
CA LYS A 163 -26.74 -30.52 -24.56
C LYS A 163 -28.09 -29.78 -24.64
N PRO A 164 -28.23 -28.73 -25.49
CA PRO A 164 -29.52 -28.14 -25.72
C PRO A 164 -30.46 -29.20 -26.34
N SER A 165 -31.61 -29.37 -25.71
CA SER A 165 -32.69 -30.27 -26.13
C SER A 165 -33.14 -29.87 -27.54
N GLN A 166 -32.89 -30.76 -28.51
CA GLN A 166 -33.52 -30.69 -29.81
C GLN A 166 -34.96 -31.18 -29.67
N ASN A 167 -35.89 -30.25 -29.55
CA ASN A 167 -37.30 -30.53 -29.76
C ASN A 167 -37.67 -30.07 -31.16
N THR A 168 -37.67 -31.03 -32.08
CA THR A 168 -38.26 -30.90 -33.42
C THR A 168 -39.78 -30.83 -33.31
N GLN A 169 -40.35 -29.68 -33.50
CA GLN A 169 -41.72 -29.57 -34.01
C GLN A 169 -41.78 -28.59 -35.18
N SER A 170 -42.14 -29.17 -36.31
CA SER A 170 -42.40 -28.58 -37.60
C SER A 170 -43.66 -27.71 -37.57
N SER A 171 -43.60 -26.49 -38.14
CA SER A 171 -44.65 -25.84 -38.95
C SER A 171 -44.46 -24.30 -38.97
N PRO A 172 -45.00 -23.57 -39.92
CA PRO A 172 -44.91 -23.64 -41.36
C PRO A 172 -44.28 -22.36 -41.99
N VAL A 173 -43.97 -22.49 -43.27
CA VAL A 173 -43.44 -21.47 -44.18
C VAL A 173 -44.33 -20.22 -44.19
N VAL A 174 -43.79 -19.03 -43.91
CA VAL A 174 -44.39 -17.74 -44.25
C VAL A 174 -43.44 -16.97 -45.17
N LYS A 175 -44.01 -16.52 -46.27
CA LYS A 175 -43.40 -15.84 -47.41
C LYS A 175 -42.71 -14.54 -47.01
N SER A 176 -41.57 -14.30 -47.64
CA SER A 176 -40.81 -13.04 -47.67
C SER A 176 -41.61 -11.87 -48.24
N ILE A 177 -41.61 -10.74 -47.48
CA ILE A 177 -42.00 -9.43 -47.97
C ILE A 177 -40.74 -8.53 -47.89
N PRO A 178 -40.44 -7.72 -48.93
CA PRO A 178 -39.26 -6.87 -48.95
C PRO A 178 -39.49 -5.63 -48.07
N ILE A 179 -38.53 -5.28 -47.26
CA ILE A 179 -38.55 -4.05 -46.49
C ILE A 179 -37.58 -3.07 -47.13
N GLU A 180 -38.13 -1.93 -47.57
CA GLU A 180 -37.42 -0.74 -48.03
C GLU A 180 -36.59 -0.12 -46.88
N GLU A 181 -35.41 0.37 -47.23
CA GLU A 181 -34.56 1.18 -46.36
C GLU A 181 -35.16 2.58 -46.15
N PRO A 182 -35.28 3.09 -44.93
CA PRO A 182 -35.47 4.50 -44.73
C PRO A 182 -34.15 5.22 -44.44
N SER A 183 -33.88 6.21 -45.28
CA SER A 183 -32.85 7.24 -45.08
C SER A 183 -33.14 8.08 -43.84
N TYR A 184 -32.19 8.17 -42.93
CA TYR A 184 -32.25 9.15 -41.84
C TYR A 184 -31.19 10.23 -42.01
N THR A 185 -31.68 11.45 -42.21
CA THR A 185 -30.98 12.73 -42.04
C THR A 185 -30.76 13.04 -40.56
N TYR A 186 -29.57 13.46 -40.21
CA TYR A 186 -29.22 13.97 -38.89
C TYR A 186 -29.80 15.35 -38.64
N PRO A 187 -30.30 15.64 -37.44
CA PRO A 187 -30.32 17.00 -36.90
C PRO A 187 -29.31 17.15 -35.72
N GLU A 188 -28.75 18.36 -35.65
CA GLU A 188 -27.80 18.85 -34.68
C GLU A 188 -28.30 18.89 -33.24
N SER A 189 -27.36 18.62 -32.37
CA SER A 189 -27.12 19.15 -31.02
C SER A 189 -28.27 19.43 -30.06
N ASN A 190 -28.21 18.77 -28.90
CA ASN A 190 -28.27 19.43 -27.59
C ASN A 190 -27.82 18.45 -26.51
N TYR A 191 -26.68 18.78 -25.87
CA TYR A 191 -26.20 18.10 -24.69
C TYR A 191 -27.06 18.46 -23.49
N THR A 192 -27.73 17.50 -22.90
CA THR A 192 -28.21 17.56 -21.53
C THR A 192 -27.85 16.25 -20.82
N ASP A 193 -27.18 16.39 -19.67
CA ASP A 193 -26.78 15.33 -18.76
C ASP A 193 -27.97 14.42 -18.36
N PRO A 194 -27.71 13.12 -18.23
CA PRO A 194 -28.60 12.25 -17.50
C PRO A 194 -27.90 11.63 -16.26
N TYR A 195 -28.05 12.26 -15.10
CA TYR A 195 -28.05 11.52 -13.86
C TYR A 195 -29.48 11.18 -13.47
N PRO A 196 -29.84 9.91 -13.24
CA PRO A 196 -31.13 9.56 -12.68
C PRO A 196 -31.18 9.85 -11.19
N SER A 197 -32.12 10.71 -10.79
CA SER A 197 -32.56 10.90 -9.43
C SER A 197 -33.30 9.64 -8.95
N TYR A 198 -32.88 9.05 -7.85
CA TYR A 198 -33.67 8.05 -7.14
C TYR A 198 -34.67 8.74 -6.24
N GLU A 199 -35.96 8.59 -6.54
CA GLU A 199 -37.06 8.86 -5.61
C GLU A 199 -37.16 7.71 -4.59
N GLU A 200 -37.12 8.07 -3.32
CA GLU A 200 -37.43 7.18 -2.21
C GLU A 200 -38.95 7.02 -2.07
N THR A 201 -39.45 5.81 -2.17
CA THR A 201 -40.76 5.45 -1.65
C THR A 201 -40.60 4.67 -0.34
N PRO A 202 -41.31 5.02 0.73
CA PRO A 202 -41.21 4.36 2.00
C PRO A 202 -42.16 3.15 2.09
N SER A 203 -41.67 2.02 2.57
CA SER A 203 -42.50 0.93 3.06
C SER A 203 -42.06 0.53 4.47
N PRO A 204 -43.00 0.26 5.38
CA PRO A 204 -42.73 0.11 6.79
C PRO A 204 -42.40 -1.35 7.15
N VAL A 205 -41.32 -1.55 7.87
CA VAL A 205 -41.13 -2.80 8.64
C VAL A 205 -40.79 -2.44 10.08
N ASN A 206 -41.70 -2.77 10.98
CA ASN A 206 -41.47 -2.89 12.39
C ASN A 206 -40.50 -4.02 12.65
N ASP A 207 -39.39 -3.73 13.33
CA ASP A 207 -38.81 -4.72 14.25
C ASP A 207 -38.07 -4.01 15.39
N THR A 208 -38.58 -4.23 16.55
CA THR A 208 -38.09 -3.86 17.88
C THR A 208 -36.75 -4.53 18.19
N PHE A 209 -35.67 -3.74 18.23
CA PHE A 209 -34.42 -4.16 18.83
C PHE A 209 -34.23 -3.46 20.18
N THR A 210 -34.25 -4.24 21.25
CA THR A 210 -33.89 -3.84 22.59
C THR A 210 -32.37 -3.82 22.76
N PRO A 211 -31.74 -2.73 23.23
CA PRO A 211 -30.31 -2.71 23.51
C PRO A 211 -29.99 -3.43 24.83
N PRO A 212 -28.87 -4.15 24.96
CA PRO A 212 -28.44 -4.73 26.23
C PRO A 212 -27.91 -3.65 27.18
N GLN A 213 -28.36 -3.78 28.44
CA GLN A 213 -28.01 -2.91 29.55
C GLN A 213 -26.52 -2.90 29.88
N ALA A 214 -26.02 -1.72 30.16
CA ALA A 214 -24.70 -1.47 30.74
C ALA A 214 -24.66 -2.05 32.18
N LEU A 215 -23.60 -2.80 32.45
CA LEU A 215 -23.24 -3.23 33.79
C LEU A 215 -22.36 -2.15 34.46
N GLU A 216 -22.83 -1.64 35.57
CA GLU A 216 -22.07 -0.73 36.44
C GLU A 216 -20.92 -1.48 37.16
N PRO A 217 -19.80 -0.81 37.48
CA PRO A 217 -18.69 -1.40 38.21
C PRO A 217 -18.99 -1.34 39.72
N SER A 218 -19.07 -2.51 40.34
CA SER A 218 -19.18 -2.67 41.81
C SER A 218 -17.84 -2.36 42.48
N ALA A 219 -17.92 -1.52 43.50
CA ALA A 219 -16.88 -1.18 44.46
C ALA A 219 -16.32 -2.40 45.19
N PHE A 220 -15.01 -2.48 45.37
CA PHE A 220 -14.38 -3.37 46.36
C PHE A 220 -13.71 -2.54 47.46
N LEU A 221 -14.17 -2.90 48.67
CA LEU A 221 -13.78 -2.44 49.98
C LEU A 221 -12.31 -2.73 50.30
N GLU A 222 -11.72 -1.76 50.98
CA GLU A 222 -10.52 -1.89 51.81
C GLU A 222 -10.77 -2.81 53.02
N SER A 223 -9.76 -3.55 53.49
CA SER A 223 -9.49 -3.84 54.90
C SER A 223 -8.19 -4.66 55.04
N PRO A 224 -7.64 -4.75 56.30
CA PRO A 224 -6.34 -4.19 56.60
C PRO A 224 -5.30 -5.27 57.05
N LEU A 225 -4.09 -4.77 57.32
CA LEU A 225 -2.88 -5.42 57.87
C LEU A 225 -3.10 -6.20 59.16
N GLU A 226 -2.44 -7.37 59.31
CA GLU A 226 -1.85 -7.93 60.55
C GLU A 226 -0.74 -8.93 60.15
N ASP A 227 0.41 -8.71 60.46
CA ASP A 227 1.45 -8.85 61.46
C ASP A 227 1.89 -10.31 61.81
N SER A 228 3.24 -10.43 61.89
CA SER A 228 4.10 -11.39 62.64
C SER A 228 4.28 -12.78 61.99
N SER A 229 5.49 -13.28 61.85
CA SER A 229 6.57 -13.54 62.80
C SER A 229 7.79 -14.23 62.13
N VAL A 230 8.93 -13.72 62.36
CA VAL A 230 10.22 -14.28 62.78
C VAL A 230 10.48 -15.76 62.55
N LEU A 231 11.54 -16.06 61.81
CA LEU A 231 12.47 -17.16 62.08
C LEU A 231 13.91 -16.80 61.62
N GLU A 232 14.85 -17.01 62.54
CA GLU A 232 16.26 -16.65 62.49
C GLU A 232 17.14 -17.56 61.60
N THR A 233 18.07 -16.94 60.93
CA THR A 233 19.51 -17.14 60.63
C THR A 233 20.16 -18.54 60.40
N PRO A 234 21.29 -18.62 59.65
CA PRO A 234 22.57 -18.15 60.18
C PRO A 234 23.45 -17.35 59.18
N SER A 235 24.28 -16.55 59.81
CA SER A 235 25.27 -15.59 59.35
C SER A 235 26.44 -16.16 58.52
N LEU A 236 26.74 -15.49 57.41
CA LEU A 236 28.09 -15.44 56.86
C LEU A 236 28.51 -13.97 56.74
N GLN A 237 29.55 -13.60 57.44
CA GLN A 237 30.18 -12.28 57.42
C GLN A 237 30.79 -12.02 56.03
N MET A 238 30.40 -10.95 55.39
CA MET A 238 31.16 -10.26 54.37
C MET A 238 31.04 -8.75 54.61
N ASP A 239 32.16 -8.09 54.53
CA ASP A 239 32.39 -6.68 54.82
C ASP A 239 31.37 -5.74 54.20
N THR A 240 30.76 -4.91 55.02
CA THR A 240 29.82 -3.86 54.63
C THR A 240 30.55 -2.62 54.09
N PRO A 241 30.24 -2.12 52.88
CA PRO A 241 30.58 -0.76 52.52
C PRO A 241 29.69 0.21 53.29
N LYS A 242 30.29 1.28 53.79
CA LYS A 242 29.68 2.30 54.65
C LYS A 242 28.31 2.82 54.14
N GLU A 243 27.36 2.92 55.05
CA GLU A 243 25.97 3.37 54.87
C GLU A 243 25.78 4.68 54.08
N SER A 244 26.77 5.54 54.05
CA SER A 244 26.77 6.80 53.30
C SER A 244 26.77 6.65 51.78
N THR A 245 27.37 5.54 51.28
CA THR A 245 27.46 5.30 49.82
C THR A 245 26.18 4.69 49.26
N ILE A 246 25.48 3.88 50.05
CA ILE A 246 24.22 3.27 49.67
C ILE A 246 23.07 4.32 49.63
N LEU A 247 23.06 5.24 50.61
CA LEU A 247 22.09 6.35 50.60
C LEU A 247 22.30 7.32 49.43
N SER A 248 23.55 7.58 49.05
CA SER A 248 23.85 8.45 47.90
C SER A 248 23.51 7.77 46.55
N MET A 249 23.72 6.44 46.44
CA MET A 249 23.31 5.68 45.27
C MET A 249 21.78 5.52 45.17
N ALA A 250 21.13 5.25 46.31
CA ALA A 250 19.65 5.18 46.34
C ALA A 250 18.98 6.52 46.02
N LYS A 251 19.59 7.65 46.48
CA LYS A 251 19.12 8.98 46.15
C LYS A 251 19.34 9.33 44.68
N LYS A 252 20.50 8.93 44.11
CA LYS A 252 20.81 9.12 42.69
C LYS A 252 19.93 8.25 41.76
N VAL A 253 19.61 7.01 42.19
CA VAL A 253 18.68 6.13 41.47
C VAL A 253 17.23 6.61 41.60
N LYS A 254 16.86 7.24 42.73
CA LYS A 254 15.53 7.81 42.92
C LYS A 254 15.34 9.10 42.12
N GLU A 255 16.39 9.94 42.04
CA GLU A 255 16.39 11.11 41.18
C GLU A 255 16.41 10.77 39.69
N SER A 256 17.14 9.71 39.26
CA SER A 256 17.11 9.27 37.88
C SER A 256 15.78 8.57 37.47
N LYS A 257 15.05 8.00 38.43
CA LYS A 257 13.72 7.42 38.17
C LYS A 257 12.58 8.46 38.16
N GLN A 258 12.80 9.64 38.79
CA GLN A 258 11.83 10.75 38.73
C GLN A 258 11.94 11.56 37.42
N HIS A 259 13.07 11.46 36.68
CA HIS A 259 13.21 12.09 35.35
C HIS A 259 12.81 11.17 34.18
N ALA A 260 12.39 9.95 34.43
CA ALA A 260 11.96 9.00 33.39
C ALA A 260 10.44 8.88 33.24
N LEU A 261 9.69 9.76 33.86
CA LEU A 261 8.22 9.78 33.78
C LEU A 261 7.75 11.24 33.72
N VAL A 262 7.18 11.53 32.67
CA VAL A 262 6.51 12.66 32.09
C VAL A 262 7.36 13.11 30.90
N VAL A 263 7.01 12.60 29.74
CA VAL A 263 7.22 13.32 28.49
C VAL A 263 6.23 14.48 28.58
N ASP A 264 6.62 15.57 29.24
CA ASP A 264 6.06 16.88 28.96
C ASP A 264 6.21 17.05 27.45
N GLU A 265 5.13 17.43 26.78
CA GLU A 265 5.16 17.80 25.36
C GLU A 265 6.45 18.56 25.11
N LEU A 266 7.28 18.03 24.21
CA LEU A 266 8.54 18.68 23.83
C LEU A 266 8.18 20.14 23.52
N GLU A 267 8.89 21.11 24.09
CA GLU A 267 8.65 22.53 23.82
C GLU A 267 8.62 22.81 22.32
N GLU A 268 9.40 22.05 21.55
CA GLU A 268 9.41 22.04 20.08
C GLU A 268 8.06 21.64 19.48
N ASN A 269 7.34 20.66 20.04
CA ASN A 269 6.00 20.28 19.59
C ASN A 269 4.97 21.34 19.94
N LYS A 270 5.12 21.97 21.09
CA LYS A 270 4.26 23.07 21.54
C LYS A 270 4.46 24.32 20.67
N MET A 271 5.70 24.63 20.32
CA MET A 271 6.02 25.71 19.37
C MET A 271 5.46 25.38 17.97
N LEU A 272 5.54 24.14 17.50
CA LEU A 272 5.00 23.74 16.21
C LEU A 272 3.46 23.81 16.19
N LEU A 273 2.80 23.37 17.26
CA LEU A 273 1.34 23.52 17.43
C LEU A 273 0.91 24.98 17.46
N ASP A 274 1.65 25.83 18.18
CA ASP A 274 1.41 27.29 18.23
C ASP A 274 1.61 27.95 16.85
N GLN A 275 2.56 27.41 16.05
CA GLN A 275 2.80 27.85 14.67
C GLN A 275 1.67 27.43 13.72
N ILE A 276 1.16 26.20 13.87
CA ILE A 276 0.02 25.71 13.11
C ILE A 276 -1.26 26.49 13.45
N ASP A 277 -1.48 26.81 14.71
CA ASP A 277 -2.66 27.56 15.18
C ASP A 277 -2.61 29.04 14.78
N LYS A 278 -1.43 29.68 14.82
CA LYS A 278 -1.28 31.10 14.55
C LYS A 278 -0.92 31.44 13.11
N GLY A 279 -0.52 30.43 12.31
CA GLY A 279 -0.01 30.62 10.95
C GLY A 279 1.21 31.54 10.94
N PHE A 280 2.39 31.00 10.67
CA PHE A 280 3.69 31.65 10.90
C PHE A 280 4.01 32.85 10.01
N SER A 281 3.31 33.03 8.91
CA SER A 281 3.52 34.20 8.08
C SER A 281 2.54 35.28 8.43
N GLU A 282 3.06 36.47 8.76
CA GLU A 282 2.25 37.69 8.71
C GLU A 282 1.49 37.66 7.37
N LYS A 283 0.16 37.62 7.46
CA LYS A 283 -0.69 37.64 6.26
C LYS A 283 -0.36 38.92 5.51
N PRO A 284 0.23 38.85 4.32
CA PRO A 284 0.54 40.06 3.58
C PRO A 284 -0.78 40.77 3.28
N LYS A 285 -0.93 41.99 3.74
CA LYS A 285 -2.15 42.81 3.62
C LYS A 285 -2.57 43.02 2.14
N ASN A 286 -1.66 42.79 1.20
CA ASN A 286 -1.84 43.02 -0.24
C ASN A 286 -1.30 41.82 -1.07
N PHE A 287 -1.63 40.59 -0.71
CA PHE A 287 -1.22 39.42 -1.49
C PHE A 287 -1.80 39.47 -2.91
N LYS A 288 -0.94 39.24 -3.91
CA LYS A 288 -1.32 39.08 -5.31
C LYS A 288 -0.87 37.71 -5.78
N LEU A 289 -1.70 37.04 -6.58
CA LEU A 289 -1.31 35.79 -7.21
C LEU A 289 -0.12 36.01 -8.15
N PRO A 290 0.80 35.02 -8.27
CA PRO A 290 1.94 35.10 -9.17
C PRO A 290 1.52 35.34 -10.61
N LEU A 291 2.38 36.04 -11.37
CA LEU A 291 2.12 36.33 -12.79
C LEU A 291 2.61 35.18 -13.67
N VAL A 292 1.83 34.81 -14.69
CA VAL A 292 2.19 33.73 -15.62
C VAL A 292 3.42 34.09 -16.47
N GLU A 293 3.72 35.36 -16.61
CA GLU A 293 4.88 35.92 -17.31
C GLU A 293 6.22 35.56 -16.67
N PHE A 294 6.24 35.04 -15.45
CA PHE A 294 7.47 34.53 -14.81
C PHE A 294 7.99 33.28 -15.52
N PHE A 295 7.12 32.56 -16.22
CA PHE A 295 7.49 31.41 -17.03
C PHE A 295 7.75 31.79 -18.49
N GLN A 296 8.72 31.12 -19.11
CA GLN A 296 9.07 31.30 -20.50
C GLN A 296 7.93 30.88 -21.45
N ASN A 297 7.83 31.61 -22.55
CA ASN A 297 6.89 31.24 -23.59
C ASN A 297 7.29 29.93 -24.29
N PRO A 298 6.34 29.03 -24.57
CA PRO A 298 6.63 27.91 -25.43
C PRO A 298 7.06 28.39 -26.81
N PRO A 299 8.00 27.69 -27.48
CA PRO A 299 8.42 28.06 -28.83
C PRO A 299 7.21 28.02 -29.79
N LYS A 300 7.12 28.99 -30.69
CA LYS A 300 6.01 29.12 -31.65
C LYS A 300 5.94 28.00 -32.72
N LYS A 301 6.80 27.00 -32.67
CA LYS A 301 6.76 25.85 -33.56
C LYS A 301 5.63 24.92 -33.16
N GLN A 302 4.50 25.01 -33.85
CA GLN A 302 3.64 23.85 -33.99
C GLN A 302 4.42 22.84 -34.84
N THR A 303 4.77 21.73 -34.21
CA THR A 303 5.28 20.57 -34.96
C THR A 303 4.07 20.05 -35.72
N LEU A 304 3.95 20.39 -36.99
CA LEU A 304 2.96 19.77 -37.86
C LEU A 304 3.26 18.28 -37.83
N VAL A 305 2.26 17.49 -37.43
CA VAL A 305 2.33 16.03 -37.49
C VAL A 305 2.69 15.66 -38.93
N ASP A 306 3.84 15.07 -39.13
CA ASP A 306 4.24 14.58 -40.46
C ASP A 306 3.49 13.27 -40.72
N GLU A 307 2.39 13.37 -41.47
CA GLU A 307 1.55 12.21 -41.85
C GLU A 307 2.40 11.14 -42.57
N ALA A 308 3.38 11.55 -43.38
CA ALA A 308 4.25 10.61 -44.07
C ALA A 308 5.16 9.84 -43.11
N GLU A 309 5.65 10.48 -42.05
CA GLU A 309 6.42 9.79 -40.98
C GLU A 309 5.53 8.80 -40.21
N LEU A 310 4.24 9.14 -39.97
CA LEU A 310 3.31 8.22 -39.32
C LEU A 310 3.01 7.00 -40.19
N ASP A 311 2.78 7.19 -41.49
CA ASP A 311 2.52 6.09 -42.43
C ASP A 311 3.73 5.17 -42.54
N ASP A 312 4.96 5.71 -42.54
CA ASP A 312 6.18 4.92 -42.48
C ASP A 312 6.28 4.10 -41.21
N LYS A 313 5.98 4.69 -40.05
CA LYS A 313 5.95 3.97 -38.75
C LYS A 313 4.88 2.86 -38.71
N ILE A 314 3.71 3.08 -39.33
CA ILE A 314 2.65 2.08 -39.43
C ILE A 314 3.14 0.90 -40.25
N ARG A 315 3.71 1.15 -41.43
CA ARG A 315 4.27 0.10 -42.30
C ARG A 315 5.36 -0.70 -41.58
N ASP A 316 6.30 -0.03 -40.96
CA ASP A 316 7.39 -0.66 -40.22
C ASP A 316 6.82 -1.52 -39.08
N LEU A 317 5.83 -1.02 -38.33
CA LEU A 317 5.21 -1.74 -37.22
C LEU A 317 4.52 -3.01 -37.70
N ILE A 318 3.69 -2.92 -38.76
CA ILE A 318 2.98 -4.08 -39.33
C ILE A 318 3.97 -5.10 -39.89
N GLU A 319 5.01 -4.66 -40.62
CA GLU A 319 6.07 -5.53 -41.14
C GLU A 319 6.80 -6.29 -40.02
N LYS A 320 7.20 -5.58 -38.95
CA LYS A 320 7.91 -6.22 -37.84
C LYS A 320 7.02 -7.17 -37.04
N LEU A 321 5.74 -6.81 -36.81
CA LEU A 321 4.77 -7.73 -36.22
C LEU A 321 4.58 -9.00 -37.07
N GLY A 322 4.53 -8.84 -38.40
CA GLY A 322 4.48 -9.96 -39.34
C GLY A 322 5.69 -10.90 -39.23
N HIS A 323 6.91 -10.39 -39.04
CA HIS A 323 8.10 -11.22 -38.78
C HIS A 323 7.98 -12.09 -37.52
N PHE A 324 7.19 -11.67 -36.52
CA PHE A 324 6.89 -12.44 -35.31
C PHE A 324 5.62 -13.31 -35.45
N ASN A 325 5.07 -13.45 -36.65
CA ASN A 325 3.81 -14.14 -36.92
C ASN A 325 2.63 -13.55 -36.13
N ILE A 326 2.55 -12.22 -36.09
CA ILE A 326 1.43 -11.45 -35.55
C ILE A 326 0.76 -10.74 -36.72
N ASP A 327 -0.36 -11.31 -37.18
CA ASP A 327 -1.16 -10.71 -38.23
C ASP A 327 -2.18 -9.75 -37.62
N GLY A 328 -2.46 -8.66 -38.29
CA GLY A 328 -3.41 -7.63 -37.86
C GLY A 328 -3.21 -6.32 -38.62
N ASP A 329 -3.94 -5.29 -38.20
CA ASP A 329 -3.89 -3.96 -38.84
C ASP A 329 -3.96 -2.84 -37.80
N VAL A 330 -3.45 -1.66 -38.15
CA VAL A 330 -3.55 -0.44 -37.35
C VAL A 330 -4.84 0.28 -37.74
N VAL A 331 -5.80 0.29 -36.80
CA VAL A 331 -7.13 0.88 -37.04
C VAL A 331 -7.21 2.36 -36.66
N ARG A 332 -6.29 2.83 -35.80
CA ARG A 332 -6.27 4.22 -35.34
C ARG A 332 -4.88 4.62 -34.86
N THR A 333 -4.51 5.87 -35.09
CA THR A 333 -3.22 6.43 -34.66
C THR A 333 -3.44 7.74 -33.93
N TYR A 334 -2.70 7.94 -32.85
CA TYR A 334 -2.64 9.20 -32.09
C TYR A 334 -1.20 9.69 -32.10
N ALA A 335 -0.98 10.90 -32.63
CA ALA A 335 0.31 11.56 -32.61
C ALA A 335 0.36 12.54 -31.44
N GLY A 336 1.15 12.23 -30.42
CA GLY A 336 1.36 13.08 -29.25
C GLY A 336 2.71 13.78 -29.22
N PRO A 337 2.95 14.63 -28.23
CA PRO A 337 4.21 15.38 -28.12
C PRO A 337 5.43 14.52 -27.81
N VAL A 338 5.23 13.37 -27.19
CA VAL A 338 6.31 12.49 -26.70
C VAL A 338 6.29 11.13 -27.36
N VAL A 339 5.10 10.57 -27.55
CA VAL A 339 4.89 9.24 -28.14
C VAL A 339 3.83 9.28 -29.23
N SER A 340 3.96 8.39 -30.21
CA SER A 340 2.88 8.04 -31.15
C SER A 340 2.24 6.74 -30.68
N THR A 341 0.92 6.69 -30.60
CA THR A 341 0.16 5.53 -30.15
C THR A 341 -0.62 4.92 -31.30
N PHE A 342 -0.41 3.65 -31.55
CA PHE A 342 -1.05 2.87 -32.60
C PHE A 342 -2.04 1.88 -31.99
N GLU A 343 -3.33 1.98 -32.30
CA GLU A 343 -4.34 0.98 -31.95
C GLU A 343 -4.28 -0.14 -32.97
N PHE A 344 -3.61 -1.22 -32.60
CA PHE A 344 -3.43 -2.41 -33.43
C PHE A 344 -4.54 -3.42 -33.13
N LYS A 345 -5.26 -3.84 -34.18
CA LYS A 345 -6.27 -4.91 -34.11
C LYS A 345 -5.64 -6.22 -34.57
N PRO A 346 -5.35 -7.15 -33.66
CA PRO A 346 -4.78 -8.44 -34.04
C PRO A 346 -5.83 -9.32 -34.71
N ALA A 347 -5.38 -10.25 -35.56
CA ALA A 347 -6.23 -11.28 -36.12
C ALA A 347 -6.81 -12.20 -35.01
N ALA A 348 -7.98 -12.79 -35.25
CA ALA A 348 -8.75 -13.51 -34.24
C ALA A 348 -8.02 -14.72 -33.61
N ASN A 349 -7.02 -15.27 -34.28
CA ASN A 349 -6.18 -16.38 -33.82
C ASN A 349 -4.98 -15.96 -32.95
N ILE A 350 -4.75 -14.67 -32.79
CA ILE A 350 -3.59 -14.13 -32.05
C ILE A 350 -3.96 -13.89 -30.58
N LYS A 351 -3.19 -14.51 -29.68
CA LYS A 351 -3.34 -14.28 -28.23
C LYS A 351 -2.66 -12.98 -27.83
N VAL A 352 -3.34 -12.14 -27.05
CA VAL A 352 -2.81 -10.86 -26.54
C VAL A 352 -1.51 -11.05 -25.75
N SER A 353 -1.39 -12.14 -24.99
CA SER A 353 -0.16 -12.47 -24.24
C SER A 353 1.07 -12.64 -25.14
N LYS A 354 0.89 -13.12 -26.40
CA LYS A 354 1.97 -13.22 -27.38
C LYS A 354 2.48 -11.83 -27.77
N ILE A 355 1.58 -10.88 -27.99
CA ILE A 355 1.94 -9.49 -28.34
C ILE A 355 2.65 -8.82 -27.17
N LEU A 356 2.12 -8.97 -25.93
CA LEU A 356 2.73 -8.41 -24.71
C LEU A 356 4.16 -8.94 -24.48
N GLY A 357 4.42 -10.20 -24.83
CA GLY A 357 5.74 -10.84 -24.71
C GLY A 357 6.78 -10.31 -25.69
N LEU A 358 6.36 -9.63 -26.77
CA LEU A 358 7.25 -9.12 -27.83
C LEU A 358 7.68 -7.65 -27.61
N GLN A 359 7.41 -7.06 -26.46
CA GLN A 359 7.68 -5.65 -26.21
C GLN A 359 9.14 -5.28 -26.46
N ASP A 360 10.08 -6.06 -25.93
CA ASP A 360 11.51 -5.82 -26.04
C ASP A 360 12.02 -6.14 -27.45
N ASP A 361 11.50 -7.19 -28.08
CA ASP A 361 11.82 -7.58 -29.45
C ASP A 361 11.37 -6.52 -30.48
N LEU A 362 10.15 -5.97 -30.28
CA LEU A 362 9.64 -4.87 -31.10
C LEU A 362 10.42 -3.58 -30.89
N ALA A 363 10.83 -3.26 -29.67
CA ALA A 363 11.67 -2.10 -29.39
C ALA A 363 13.01 -2.20 -30.15
N MET A 364 13.63 -3.37 -30.15
CA MET A 364 14.85 -3.64 -30.90
C MET A 364 14.61 -3.54 -32.42
N ALA A 365 13.55 -4.18 -32.93
CA ALA A 365 13.24 -4.22 -34.36
C ALA A 365 12.93 -2.83 -34.94
N LEU A 366 12.27 -1.97 -34.16
CA LEU A 366 11.92 -0.60 -34.52
C LEU A 366 12.99 0.44 -34.13
N LYS A 367 14.12 -0.01 -33.55
CA LYS A 367 15.21 0.86 -33.07
C LYS A 367 14.73 1.93 -32.09
N ALA A 368 13.67 1.61 -31.31
CA ALA A 368 13.14 2.48 -30.28
C ALA A 368 13.86 2.22 -28.95
N GLN A 369 14.04 3.26 -28.12
CA GLN A 369 14.65 3.13 -26.80
C GLN A 369 13.83 2.18 -25.90
N THR A 370 12.51 2.26 -26.01
CA THR A 370 11.54 1.41 -25.33
C THR A 370 10.21 1.51 -26.07
N ILE A 371 9.37 0.50 -25.94
CA ILE A 371 7.99 0.51 -26.43
C ILE A 371 7.10 0.10 -25.26
N ARG A 372 5.93 0.69 -25.16
CA ARG A 372 4.94 0.25 -24.18
C ARG A 372 3.74 -0.35 -24.92
N ILE A 373 3.32 -1.54 -24.50
CA ILE A 373 2.14 -2.22 -25.05
C ILE A 373 1.05 -2.23 -23.99
N GLN A 374 -0.09 -1.60 -24.28
CA GLN A 374 -1.25 -1.56 -23.39
C GLN A 374 -2.33 -2.52 -23.90
N ALA A 375 -2.60 -3.57 -23.14
CA ALA A 375 -3.66 -4.52 -23.43
C ALA A 375 -4.16 -5.20 -22.14
N PRO A 376 -5.48 -5.38 -21.97
CA PRO A 376 -6.55 -4.88 -22.85
C PRO A 376 -6.78 -3.37 -22.70
N ILE A 377 -7.33 -2.74 -23.74
CA ILE A 377 -7.91 -1.39 -23.63
C ILE A 377 -9.40 -1.58 -23.29
N PRO A 378 -9.90 -1.05 -22.16
CA PRO A 378 -11.30 -1.22 -21.78
C PRO A 378 -12.28 -0.79 -22.86
N GLY A 379 -13.23 -1.68 -23.20
CA GLY A 379 -14.26 -1.41 -24.21
C GLY A 379 -13.80 -1.45 -25.66
N LYS A 380 -12.56 -1.88 -25.95
CA LYS A 380 -12.01 -1.98 -27.32
C LYS A 380 -11.42 -3.36 -27.59
N ASP A 381 -11.46 -3.78 -28.84
CA ASP A 381 -10.88 -5.04 -29.34
C ASP A 381 -9.48 -4.84 -29.97
N VAL A 382 -8.73 -3.88 -29.47
CA VAL A 382 -7.42 -3.46 -29.97
C VAL A 382 -6.37 -3.47 -28.86
N VAL A 383 -5.11 -3.48 -29.28
CA VAL A 383 -3.93 -3.32 -28.43
C VAL A 383 -3.30 -1.97 -28.73
N GLY A 384 -3.02 -1.17 -27.70
CA GLY A 384 -2.30 0.10 -27.84
C GLY A 384 -0.80 -0.15 -27.85
N ILE A 385 -0.12 0.23 -28.92
CA ILE A 385 1.34 0.16 -29.06
C ILE A 385 1.86 1.60 -29.09
N GLU A 386 2.62 1.98 -28.06
CA GLU A 386 3.14 3.32 -27.86
C GLU A 386 4.63 3.34 -28.23
N ILE A 387 4.98 4.09 -29.26
CA ILE A 387 6.33 4.21 -29.80
C ILE A 387 6.83 5.63 -29.58
N PRO A 388 8.03 5.85 -29.00
CA PRO A 388 8.60 7.17 -28.82
C PRO A 388 8.78 7.92 -30.12
N ASN A 389 8.55 9.22 -30.09
CA ASN A 389 8.86 10.09 -31.22
C ASN A 389 10.39 10.28 -31.36
N LYS A 390 10.88 10.47 -32.58
CA LYS A 390 12.31 10.77 -32.83
C LYS A 390 12.72 12.09 -32.17
N THR A 391 11.84 13.07 -32.20
CA THR A 391 11.97 14.36 -31.52
C THR A 391 10.87 14.47 -30.47
N VAL A 392 11.25 14.54 -29.18
CA VAL A 392 10.33 14.70 -28.07
C VAL A 392 10.13 16.19 -27.82
N GLU A 393 8.88 16.63 -27.77
CA GLU A 393 8.54 18.02 -27.46
C GLU A 393 8.58 18.26 -25.95
N THR A 394 9.14 19.41 -25.55
CA THR A 394 9.07 19.87 -24.16
C THR A 394 7.73 20.52 -23.91
N ILE A 395 7.02 20.07 -22.87
CA ILE A 395 5.76 20.64 -22.41
C ILE A 395 6.11 21.74 -21.41
N PHE A 396 5.71 22.99 -21.67
CA PHE A 396 6.02 24.12 -20.83
C PHE A 396 4.90 24.33 -19.78
N LEU A 397 5.28 24.62 -18.53
CA LEU A 397 4.29 24.85 -17.47
C LEU A 397 3.39 26.06 -17.81
N ARG A 398 3.93 27.09 -18.45
CA ARG A 398 3.18 28.27 -18.89
C ARG A 398 1.97 27.92 -19.74
N GLU A 399 2.13 27.07 -20.76
CA GLU A 399 1.01 26.69 -21.64
C GLU A 399 -0.11 25.95 -20.88
N MET A 400 0.26 25.22 -19.83
CA MET A 400 -0.68 24.53 -18.98
C MET A 400 -1.43 25.49 -18.06
N LEU A 401 -0.72 26.47 -17.48
CA LEU A 401 -1.33 27.54 -16.67
C LEU A 401 -2.26 28.43 -17.47
N GLU A 402 -1.93 28.73 -18.74
CA GLU A 402 -2.74 29.52 -19.67
C GLU A 402 -3.89 28.73 -20.30
N SER A 403 -3.93 27.39 -20.13
CA SER A 403 -5.00 26.56 -20.71
C SER A 403 -6.37 26.92 -20.13
N LYS A 404 -7.39 26.99 -20.99
CA LYS A 404 -8.77 27.23 -20.55
C LYS A 404 -9.21 26.26 -19.47
N LEU A 405 -8.82 24.98 -19.60
CA LEU A 405 -9.13 23.92 -18.67
C LEU A 405 -8.67 24.24 -17.24
N PHE A 406 -7.44 24.78 -17.09
CA PHE A 406 -6.92 25.18 -15.77
C PHE A 406 -7.55 26.48 -15.28
N GLN A 407 -7.69 27.48 -16.15
CA GLN A 407 -8.24 28.79 -15.78
C GLN A 407 -9.70 28.70 -15.30
N GLU A 408 -10.52 27.93 -16.00
CA GLU A 408 -11.95 27.74 -15.71
C GLU A 408 -12.22 26.72 -14.58
N ALA A 409 -11.21 25.97 -14.14
CA ALA A 409 -11.39 24.99 -13.08
C ALA A 409 -11.80 25.65 -11.74
N ALA A 410 -12.96 25.28 -11.24
CA ALA A 410 -13.56 25.88 -10.04
C ALA A 410 -12.89 25.45 -8.71
N SER A 411 -12.17 24.30 -8.69
CA SER A 411 -11.55 23.80 -7.47
C SER A 411 -10.29 24.58 -7.10
N PRO A 412 -10.14 25.02 -5.86
CA PRO A 412 -8.91 25.63 -5.39
C PRO A 412 -7.72 24.63 -5.38
N LEU A 413 -7.98 23.33 -5.27
CA LEU A 413 -6.95 22.29 -5.26
C LEU A 413 -6.77 21.61 -6.62
N THR A 414 -6.94 22.37 -7.71
CA THR A 414 -6.66 21.90 -9.07
C THR A 414 -5.16 21.76 -9.29
N LEU A 415 -4.74 20.57 -9.71
CA LEU A 415 -3.35 20.24 -10.04
C LEU A 415 -3.18 20.08 -11.56
N ILE A 416 -2.14 20.66 -12.09
CA ILE A 416 -1.66 20.38 -13.45
C ILE A 416 -0.83 19.10 -13.40
N LEU A 417 -1.22 18.07 -14.14
CA LEU A 417 -0.43 16.85 -14.30
C LEU A 417 0.39 16.88 -15.61
N GLY A 418 -0.06 17.61 -16.63
CA GLY A 418 0.66 17.74 -17.89
C GLY A 418 -0.23 17.52 -19.11
N LYS A 419 0.29 16.83 -20.13
CA LYS A 419 -0.45 16.47 -21.34
C LYS A 419 -0.67 14.97 -21.45
N ASP A 420 -1.78 14.57 -22.07
CA ASP A 420 -2.07 13.20 -22.43
C ASP A 420 -1.28 12.74 -23.68
N ILE A 421 -1.48 11.49 -24.10
CA ILE A 421 -0.83 10.89 -25.27
C ILE A 421 -1.22 11.55 -26.61
N VAL A 422 -2.25 12.40 -26.62
CA VAL A 422 -2.69 13.14 -27.80
C VAL A 422 -2.16 14.58 -27.78
N GLY A 423 -1.71 15.05 -26.63
CA GLY A 423 -1.20 16.41 -26.41
C GLY A 423 -2.20 17.37 -25.77
N ASN A 424 -3.36 16.88 -25.34
CA ASN A 424 -4.33 17.71 -24.62
C ASN A 424 -3.88 17.97 -23.18
N PRO A 425 -4.11 19.18 -22.64
CA PRO A 425 -3.89 19.47 -21.22
C PRO A 425 -4.65 18.52 -20.31
N PHE A 426 -3.99 17.99 -19.29
CA PHE A 426 -4.58 17.12 -18.29
C PHE A 426 -4.40 17.73 -16.90
N ILE A 427 -5.52 17.99 -16.24
CA ILE A 427 -5.57 18.50 -14.86
C ILE A 427 -6.38 17.54 -13.99
N THR A 428 -6.19 17.65 -12.69
CA THR A 428 -6.99 16.90 -11.71
C THR A 428 -7.31 17.76 -10.50
N ASP A 429 -8.20 17.29 -9.65
CA ASP A 429 -8.58 17.96 -8.41
C ASP A 429 -8.14 17.09 -7.21
N LEU A 430 -7.23 17.61 -6.39
CA LEU A 430 -6.73 16.90 -5.23
C LEU A 430 -7.85 16.55 -4.23
N LYS A 431 -8.93 17.32 -4.18
CA LYS A 431 -10.11 16.97 -3.36
C LYS A 431 -10.80 15.69 -3.85
N LYS A 432 -10.77 15.43 -5.17
CA LYS A 432 -11.32 14.20 -5.77
C LYS A 432 -10.38 13.01 -5.62
N LEU A 433 -9.06 13.25 -5.65
CA LEU A 433 -8.03 12.23 -5.44
C LEU A 433 -7.86 11.79 -3.99
N PRO A 434 -8.45 12.41 -3.04
CA PRO A 434 -8.16 12.91 -1.70
C PRO A 434 -6.68 12.97 -1.32
N HIS A 435 -5.90 12.00 -1.71
CA HIS A 435 -4.46 11.91 -1.43
C HIS A 435 -3.77 11.28 -2.62
N LEU A 436 -2.49 11.59 -2.82
CA LEU A 436 -1.73 11.18 -3.99
C LEU A 436 -0.40 10.55 -3.57
N LEU A 437 -0.13 9.35 -4.06
CA LEU A 437 1.17 8.69 -3.96
C LEU A 437 1.93 8.89 -5.26
N ILE A 438 3.19 9.33 -5.17
CA ILE A 438 4.07 9.58 -6.32
C ILE A 438 5.35 8.78 -6.14
N ALA A 439 5.73 8.00 -7.15
CA ALA A 439 7.02 7.30 -7.10
C ALA A 439 7.76 7.39 -8.44
N GLY A 440 9.08 7.21 -8.38
CA GLY A 440 9.94 7.20 -9.56
C GLY A 440 11.41 7.35 -9.19
N THR A 441 12.31 6.80 -10.01
CA THR A 441 13.75 6.87 -9.77
C THR A 441 14.30 8.29 -9.98
N THR A 442 15.50 8.53 -9.49
CA THR A 442 16.23 9.79 -9.73
C THR A 442 16.36 10.06 -11.23
N GLY A 443 16.09 11.29 -11.65
CA GLY A 443 16.11 11.70 -13.06
C GLY A 443 14.88 11.28 -13.88
N SER A 444 13.88 10.63 -13.25
CA SER A 444 12.63 10.28 -13.94
C SER A 444 11.70 11.46 -14.23
N GLY A 445 11.91 12.60 -13.55
CA GLY A 445 11.07 13.80 -13.63
C GLY A 445 10.10 13.96 -12.46
N LYS A 446 10.23 13.14 -11.39
CA LYS A 446 9.38 13.20 -10.18
C LYS A 446 9.35 14.59 -9.57
N SER A 447 10.52 15.17 -9.29
CA SER A 447 10.64 16.50 -8.65
C SER A 447 10.05 17.62 -9.49
N VAL A 448 10.31 17.60 -10.80
CA VAL A 448 9.73 18.58 -11.75
C VAL A 448 8.20 18.49 -11.77
N GLY A 449 7.65 17.27 -11.74
CA GLY A 449 6.21 17.08 -11.68
C GLY A 449 5.60 17.53 -10.34
N ILE A 450 6.28 17.30 -9.21
CA ILE A 450 5.83 17.79 -7.90
C ILE A 450 5.86 19.32 -7.88
N ASN A 451 6.91 19.95 -8.41
CA ASN A 451 7.00 21.40 -8.52
C ASN A 451 5.85 21.97 -9.37
N SER A 452 5.49 21.33 -10.48
CA SER A 452 4.34 21.76 -11.28
C SER A 452 3.01 21.69 -10.52
N MET A 453 2.85 20.70 -9.64
CA MET A 453 1.67 20.59 -8.77
C MET A 453 1.67 21.69 -7.68
N ILE A 454 2.81 21.95 -7.04
CA ILE A 454 2.96 23.04 -6.06
C ILE A 454 2.63 24.38 -6.72
N LEU A 455 3.22 24.66 -7.87
CA LEU A 455 2.98 25.90 -8.62
C LEU A 455 1.50 26.03 -9.02
N SER A 456 0.85 24.93 -9.44
CA SER A 456 -0.59 24.93 -9.72
C SER A 456 -1.41 25.43 -8.53
N LEU A 457 -1.05 24.98 -7.32
CA LEU A 457 -1.71 25.39 -6.09
C LEU A 457 -1.46 26.85 -5.76
N LEU A 458 -0.21 27.32 -5.91
CA LEU A 458 0.18 28.71 -5.63
C LEU A 458 -0.47 29.71 -6.60
N TYR A 459 -0.69 29.31 -7.86
CA TYR A 459 -1.35 30.13 -8.88
C TYR A 459 -2.87 30.26 -8.69
N LYS A 460 -3.48 29.44 -7.85
CA LYS A 460 -4.93 29.46 -7.59
C LYS A 460 -5.31 29.99 -6.22
N ASN A 461 -4.40 30.03 -5.26
CA ASN A 461 -4.76 30.25 -3.86
C ASN A 461 -3.91 31.33 -3.20
N SER A 462 -4.55 32.14 -2.38
CA SER A 462 -3.88 32.97 -1.39
C SER A 462 -3.51 32.17 -0.13
N PRO A 463 -2.61 32.68 0.74
CA PRO A 463 -2.27 32.05 2.01
C PRO A 463 -3.47 31.88 2.97
N ASP A 464 -4.55 32.64 2.79
CA ASP A 464 -5.79 32.49 3.56
C ASP A 464 -6.64 31.29 3.10
N GLN A 465 -6.43 30.84 1.88
CA GLN A 465 -7.20 29.74 1.28
C GLN A 465 -6.45 28.42 1.34
N LEU A 466 -5.12 28.47 1.29
CA LEU A 466 -4.23 27.31 1.26
C LEU A 466 -3.03 27.47 2.17
N ARG A 467 -2.74 26.45 2.94
CA ARG A 467 -1.50 26.30 3.69
C ARG A 467 -0.76 25.05 3.23
N LEU A 468 0.56 25.10 3.29
CA LEU A 468 1.44 24.03 2.89
C LEU A 468 2.30 23.58 4.07
N LEU A 469 2.43 22.27 4.26
CA LEU A 469 3.42 21.65 5.13
C LEU A 469 4.35 20.83 4.24
N MET A 470 5.60 21.24 4.13
CA MET A 470 6.58 20.59 3.27
C MET A 470 7.64 19.85 4.06
N ILE A 471 7.90 18.60 3.69
CA ILE A 471 8.88 17.72 4.34
C ILE A 471 9.87 17.25 3.28
N ASP A 472 11.14 17.66 3.44
CA ASP A 472 12.25 17.33 2.55
C ASP A 472 13.48 16.92 3.35
N PRO A 473 13.61 15.63 3.70
CA PRO A 473 14.74 15.12 4.48
C PRO A 473 16.10 15.30 3.79
N LYS A 474 16.12 15.48 2.48
CA LYS A 474 17.35 15.62 1.68
C LYS A 474 17.78 17.06 1.47
N MET A 475 16.95 18.04 1.80
CA MET A 475 17.20 19.48 1.63
C MET A 475 17.51 19.92 0.19
N LEU A 476 16.98 19.22 -0.80
CA LEU A 476 17.35 19.44 -2.21
C LEU A 476 16.19 20.00 -3.05
N GLU A 477 14.95 19.62 -2.71
CA GLU A 477 13.82 19.85 -3.62
C GLU A 477 12.95 21.04 -3.20
N PHE A 478 12.76 21.26 -1.88
CA PHE A 478 11.80 22.24 -1.39
C PHE A 478 12.41 23.45 -0.69
N SER A 479 13.74 23.50 -0.54
CA SER A 479 14.41 24.64 0.13
C SER A 479 14.12 25.98 -0.54
N VAL A 480 13.88 26.00 -1.84
CA VAL A 480 13.51 27.20 -2.60
C VAL A 480 12.19 27.82 -2.12
N TYR A 481 11.29 27.03 -1.52
CA TYR A 481 9.98 27.52 -1.07
C TYR A 481 9.95 28.07 0.37
N ASN A 482 11.08 28.12 1.08
CA ASN A 482 11.09 28.49 2.52
C ASN A 482 10.47 29.87 2.84
N ASP A 483 10.46 30.79 1.90
CA ASP A 483 10.01 32.17 2.14
C ASP A 483 8.56 32.44 1.71
N ILE A 484 7.85 31.43 1.13
CA ILE A 484 6.47 31.64 0.71
C ILE A 484 5.51 31.76 1.90
N PRO A 485 4.53 32.70 1.84
CA PRO A 485 3.59 32.93 2.94
C PRO A 485 2.57 31.82 3.14
N HIS A 486 2.54 30.81 2.28
CA HIS A 486 1.66 29.64 2.37
C HIS A 486 2.16 28.59 3.36
N LEU A 487 3.45 28.59 3.72
CA LEU A 487 4.00 27.60 4.63
C LEU A 487 3.41 27.73 6.04
N LEU A 488 3.12 26.58 6.66
CA LEU A 488 2.76 26.50 8.08
C LEU A 488 4.00 26.64 8.98
N THR A 489 5.13 26.12 8.51
CA THR A 489 6.45 26.16 9.15
C THR A 489 7.50 26.13 8.05
N PRO A 490 8.75 26.58 8.29
CA PRO A 490 9.83 26.32 7.35
C PRO A 490 9.88 24.86 6.93
N VAL A 491 10.45 24.58 5.75
CA VAL A 491 10.54 23.21 5.23
C VAL A 491 11.23 22.30 6.25
N ILE A 492 10.53 21.22 6.63
CA ILE A 492 11.01 20.30 7.65
C ILE A 492 12.02 19.34 7.02
N THR A 493 13.22 19.33 7.59
CA THR A 493 14.34 18.54 7.05
C THR A 493 14.73 17.36 7.93
N LYS A 494 14.35 17.39 9.22
CA LYS A 494 14.71 16.32 10.15
C LYS A 494 13.56 15.30 10.27
N PRO A 495 13.83 13.99 10.13
CA PRO A 495 12.79 12.96 10.19
C PRO A 495 11.99 12.96 11.49
N LYS A 496 12.61 13.24 12.65
CA LYS A 496 11.90 13.30 13.93
C LYS A 496 10.90 14.47 13.99
N GLU A 497 11.28 15.63 13.47
CA GLU A 497 10.41 16.80 13.38
C GLU A 497 9.24 16.53 12.40
N ALA A 498 9.53 15.80 11.31
CA ALA A 498 8.51 15.38 10.33
C ALA A 498 7.45 14.46 10.96
N ILE A 499 7.86 13.50 11.81
CA ILE A 499 6.93 12.62 12.53
C ILE A 499 6.05 13.43 13.48
N SER A 500 6.65 14.36 14.23
CA SER A 500 5.91 15.27 15.12
C SER A 500 4.92 16.14 14.33
N ALA A 501 5.33 16.66 13.18
CA ALA A 501 4.46 17.46 12.32
C ALA A 501 3.28 16.64 11.75
N LEU A 502 3.50 15.39 11.36
CA LEU A 502 2.42 14.50 10.91
C LEU A 502 1.42 14.22 12.04
N ASN A 503 1.90 13.97 13.27
CA ASN A 503 1.04 13.80 14.44
C ASN A 503 0.23 15.07 14.75
N ASN A 504 0.85 16.25 14.61
CA ASN A 504 0.16 17.53 14.76
C ASN A 504 -0.91 17.72 13.68
N MET A 505 -0.69 17.24 12.45
CA MET A 505 -1.74 17.24 11.41
C MET A 505 -2.90 16.33 11.75
N VAL A 506 -2.66 15.19 12.42
CA VAL A 506 -3.74 14.34 12.95
C VAL A 506 -4.54 15.11 14.01
N SER A 507 -3.87 15.78 14.95
CA SER A 507 -4.54 16.60 15.98
C SER A 507 -5.33 17.76 15.36
N GLU A 508 -4.79 18.44 14.35
CA GLU A 508 -5.49 19.51 13.62
C GLU A 508 -6.71 18.98 12.87
N MET A 509 -6.61 17.79 12.27
CA MET A 509 -7.74 17.10 11.65
C MET A 509 -8.86 16.86 12.67
N GLU A 510 -8.52 16.34 13.85
CA GLU A 510 -9.48 16.07 14.94
C GLU A 510 -10.10 17.37 15.48
N ARG A 511 -9.31 18.42 15.67
CA ARG A 511 -9.79 19.76 16.02
C ARG A 511 -10.81 20.28 14.99
N ARG A 512 -10.52 20.15 13.70
CA ARG A 512 -11.45 20.55 12.63
C ARG A 512 -12.74 19.76 12.65
N TYR A 513 -12.69 18.47 12.93
CA TYR A 513 -13.88 17.64 13.10
C TYR A 513 -14.74 18.10 14.28
N GLN A 514 -14.10 18.48 15.39
CA GLN A 514 -14.82 19.04 16.53
C GLN A 514 -15.55 20.35 16.13
N LEU A 515 -14.86 21.29 15.48
CA LEU A 515 -15.48 22.53 14.99
C LEU A 515 -16.63 22.27 14.01
N MET A 516 -16.47 21.32 13.10
CA MET A 516 -17.53 20.93 12.16
C MET A 516 -18.73 20.29 12.89
N SER A 517 -18.49 19.49 13.93
CA SER A 517 -19.53 18.91 14.77
C SER A 517 -20.33 19.99 15.51
N GLU A 518 -19.65 20.93 16.17
CA GLU A 518 -20.26 22.07 16.87
C GLU A 518 -21.13 22.93 15.93
N THR A 519 -20.64 23.12 14.70
CA THR A 519 -21.34 23.90 13.68
C THR A 519 -22.36 23.09 12.87
N ARG A 520 -22.47 21.77 13.11
CA ARG A 520 -23.32 20.82 12.36
C ARG A 520 -23.07 20.88 10.85
N THR A 521 -21.78 20.90 10.47
CA THR A 521 -21.35 20.88 9.08
C THR A 521 -20.66 19.55 8.76
N LYS A 522 -20.70 19.10 7.48
CA LYS A 522 -20.21 17.78 7.07
C LYS A 522 -18.78 17.81 6.50
N ASN A 523 -18.35 18.97 6.02
CA ASN A 523 -17.06 19.17 5.36
C ASN A 523 -16.61 20.61 5.51
N ILE A 524 -15.36 20.89 5.15
CA ILE A 524 -14.72 22.21 5.25
C ILE A 524 -15.46 23.27 4.40
N GLU A 525 -16.01 22.90 3.23
CA GLU A 525 -16.73 23.83 2.37
C GLU A 525 -17.97 24.38 3.08
N ASN A 526 -18.80 23.47 3.60
CA ASN A 526 -20.01 23.86 4.35
C ASN A 526 -19.67 24.61 5.63
N TYR A 527 -18.56 24.26 6.29
CA TYR A 527 -18.06 25.02 7.45
C TYR A 527 -17.69 26.43 7.04
N ASN A 528 -16.90 26.60 5.99
CA ASN A 528 -16.45 27.92 5.52
C ASN A 528 -17.59 28.80 4.99
N GLU A 529 -18.60 28.23 4.35
CA GLU A 529 -19.83 28.95 3.96
C GLU A 529 -20.55 29.48 5.21
N LYS A 530 -20.72 28.63 6.20
CA LYS A 530 -21.37 29.00 7.46
C LYS A 530 -20.54 30.04 8.25
N ALA A 531 -19.22 29.85 8.31
CA ALA A 531 -18.29 30.76 8.97
C ALA A 531 -18.38 32.18 8.37
N LYS A 532 -18.50 32.32 7.04
CA LYS A 532 -18.70 33.62 6.39
C LYS A 532 -19.98 34.30 6.85
N VAL A 533 -21.09 33.56 7.00
CA VAL A 533 -22.37 34.08 7.48
C VAL A 533 -22.28 34.50 8.95
N GLU A 534 -21.61 33.70 9.77
CA GLU A 534 -21.45 33.92 11.21
C GLU A 534 -20.29 34.87 11.55
N LYS A 535 -19.58 35.41 10.54
CA LYS A 535 -18.38 36.27 10.69
C LYS A 535 -17.26 35.61 11.51
N ARG A 536 -17.09 34.31 11.34
CA ARG A 536 -15.95 33.53 11.86
C ARG A 536 -14.87 33.43 10.77
N ASP A 537 -13.64 33.19 11.19
CA ASP A 537 -12.55 32.95 10.24
C ASP A 537 -12.76 31.63 9.51
N PRO A 538 -12.67 31.60 8.18
CA PRO A 538 -12.72 30.35 7.41
C PRO A 538 -11.44 29.53 7.63
N LEU A 539 -11.57 28.22 7.59
CA LEU A 539 -10.43 27.30 7.65
C LEU A 539 -9.77 27.18 6.27
N PRO A 540 -8.45 27.33 6.16
CA PRO A 540 -7.72 27.08 4.91
C PRO A 540 -7.67 25.58 4.61
N TYR A 541 -7.53 25.22 3.34
CA TYR A 541 -7.04 23.89 2.98
C TYR A 541 -5.60 23.72 3.43
N ILE A 542 -5.21 22.52 3.81
CA ILE A 542 -3.82 22.18 4.11
C ILE A 542 -3.39 21.06 3.16
N VAL A 543 -2.24 21.26 2.50
CA VAL A 543 -1.61 20.23 1.68
C VAL A 543 -0.26 19.88 2.30
N VAL A 544 -0.14 18.64 2.74
CA VAL A 544 1.11 18.07 3.26
C VAL A 544 1.85 17.41 2.11
N ILE A 545 3.08 17.82 1.86
CA ILE A 545 3.91 17.34 0.75
C ILE A 545 5.18 16.70 1.32
N ILE A 546 5.40 15.42 1.01
CA ILE A 546 6.57 14.65 1.45
C ILE A 546 7.37 14.27 0.20
N ASP A 547 8.61 14.74 0.08
CA ASP A 547 9.47 14.41 -1.09
C ASP A 547 9.98 12.97 -1.06
N GLU A 548 10.39 12.49 0.14
CA GLU A 548 10.97 11.16 0.27
C GLU A 548 10.42 10.42 1.50
N LEU A 549 9.39 9.62 1.25
CA LEU A 549 8.78 8.81 2.31
C LEU A 549 9.76 7.77 2.88
N ALA A 550 10.65 7.21 2.05
CA ALA A 550 11.58 6.18 2.47
C ALA A 550 12.48 6.63 3.64
N ASP A 551 12.93 7.88 3.64
CA ASP A 551 13.81 8.39 4.69
C ASP A 551 13.08 8.55 6.04
N LEU A 552 11.77 8.82 6.02
CA LEU A 552 10.91 8.83 7.21
C LEU A 552 10.64 7.40 7.71
N MET A 553 10.34 6.48 6.80
CA MET A 553 10.07 5.07 7.13
C MET A 553 11.27 4.38 7.77
N MET A 554 12.49 4.74 7.37
CA MET A 554 13.72 4.22 7.97
C MET A 554 13.94 4.70 9.41
N THR A 555 13.37 5.84 9.81
CA THR A 555 13.55 6.42 11.16
C THR A 555 12.54 5.87 12.15
N SER A 556 11.26 5.87 11.79
CA SER A 556 10.16 5.33 12.61
C SER A 556 8.98 4.93 11.70
N GLY A 557 9.17 3.84 10.97
CA GLY A 557 8.22 3.40 9.95
C GLY A 557 6.79 3.23 10.47
N LYS A 558 6.60 2.66 11.67
CA LYS A 558 5.26 2.44 12.25
C LYS A 558 4.52 3.74 12.57
N ASP A 559 5.21 4.73 13.13
CA ASP A 559 4.57 6.00 13.51
C ASP A 559 4.21 6.81 12.27
N VAL A 560 5.10 6.83 11.28
CA VAL A 560 4.86 7.48 9.98
C VAL A 560 3.70 6.80 9.24
N GLU A 561 3.73 5.48 9.15
CA GLU A 561 2.67 4.70 8.50
C GLU A 561 1.32 4.93 9.17
N TYR A 562 1.27 4.89 10.51
CA TYR A 562 0.06 5.16 11.28
C TYR A 562 -0.50 6.55 11.01
N SER A 563 0.35 7.60 11.09
CA SER A 563 -0.08 8.99 10.91
C SER A 563 -0.56 9.25 9.49
N ILE A 564 0.15 8.73 8.46
CA ILE A 564 -0.28 8.83 7.06
C ILE A 564 -1.60 8.08 6.84
N ALA A 565 -1.74 6.85 7.35
CA ALA A 565 -2.96 6.08 7.22
C ALA A 565 -4.14 6.79 7.91
N ARG A 566 -3.95 7.34 9.13
CA ARG A 566 -4.98 8.07 9.86
C ARG A 566 -5.45 9.31 9.11
N LEU A 567 -4.51 10.11 8.60
CA LEU A 567 -4.81 11.28 7.78
C LEU A 567 -5.53 10.85 6.48
N ALA A 568 -5.00 9.86 5.79
CA ALA A 568 -5.56 9.43 4.50
C ALA A 568 -6.98 8.86 4.62
N GLN A 569 -7.32 8.21 5.75
CA GLN A 569 -8.67 7.72 6.02
C GLN A 569 -9.67 8.81 6.34
N MET A 570 -9.26 9.85 7.06
CA MET A 570 -10.21 10.79 7.67
C MET A 570 -10.04 12.24 7.23
N ALA A 571 -8.88 12.67 6.75
CA ALA A 571 -8.59 14.09 6.59
C ALA A 571 -9.31 14.79 5.43
N ARG A 572 -9.86 14.03 4.46
CA ARG A 572 -10.55 14.58 3.28
C ARG A 572 -11.62 15.61 3.62
N ALA A 573 -12.53 15.28 4.52
CA ALA A 573 -13.64 16.18 4.88
C ALA A 573 -13.17 17.40 5.68
N SER A 574 -12.05 17.30 6.40
CA SER A 574 -11.45 18.41 7.14
C SER A 574 -10.60 19.34 6.27
N GLY A 575 -10.44 19.06 4.97
CA GLY A 575 -9.68 19.85 4.02
C GLY A 575 -8.17 19.70 4.16
N ILE A 576 -7.69 18.57 4.66
CA ILE A 576 -6.26 18.23 4.74
C ILE A 576 -5.97 17.13 3.73
N HIS A 577 -4.97 17.34 2.89
CA HIS A 577 -4.63 16.45 1.78
C HIS A 577 -3.14 16.11 1.79
N LEU A 578 -2.80 14.92 1.28
CA LEU A 578 -1.42 14.43 1.26
C LEU A 578 -0.95 14.27 -0.19
N ILE A 579 0.26 14.71 -0.47
CA ILE A 579 1.06 14.35 -1.66
C ILE A 579 2.31 13.69 -1.11
N VAL A 580 2.41 12.37 -1.24
CA VAL A 580 3.49 11.57 -0.66
C VAL A 580 4.33 11.01 -1.78
N ALA A 581 5.62 11.36 -1.79
CA ALA A 581 6.52 10.92 -2.84
C ALA A 581 7.66 10.03 -2.30
N THR A 582 8.22 9.20 -3.18
CA THR A 582 9.41 8.38 -2.89
C THR A 582 10.21 8.08 -4.16
N GLN A 583 11.52 8.00 -4.03
CA GLN A 583 12.43 7.50 -5.06
C GLN A 583 12.76 6.01 -4.88
N ARG A 584 12.34 5.41 -3.76
CA ARG A 584 12.59 4.01 -3.39
C ARG A 584 11.27 3.24 -3.29
N PRO A 585 10.73 2.75 -4.41
CA PRO A 585 9.46 2.05 -4.43
C PRO A 585 9.58 0.59 -3.98
N SER A 586 10.09 0.38 -2.76
CA SER A 586 10.16 -0.94 -2.12
C SER A 586 8.88 -1.25 -1.33
N VAL A 587 8.65 -2.53 -1.03
CA VAL A 587 7.48 -2.98 -0.26
C VAL A 587 7.49 -2.41 1.16
N ASP A 588 8.67 -2.18 1.74
CA ASP A 588 8.85 -1.62 3.08
C ASP A 588 8.49 -0.13 3.16
N VAL A 589 8.50 0.57 2.02
CA VAL A 589 8.18 1.99 1.90
C VAL A 589 6.74 2.17 1.43
N VAL A 590 6.35 1.47 0.36
CA VAL A 590 5.00 1.50 -0.21
C VAL A 590 4.24 0.27 0.29
N THR A 591 3.96 0.27 1.59
CA THR A 591 3.30 -0.84 2.27
C THR A 591 1.86 -1.05 1.82
N GLY A 592 1.28 -2.21 2.16
CA GLY A 592 -0.12 -2.48 1.91
C GLY A 592 -1.07 -1.46 2.55
N LEU A 593 -0.74 -0.97 3.75
CA LEU A 593 -1.53 0.03 4.46
C LEU A 593 -1.47 1.41 3.77
N ILE A 594 -0.30 1.83 3.33
CA ILE A 594 -0.10 3.06 2.54
C ILE A 594 -0.92 2.97 1.24
N LYS A 595 -0.81 1.87 0.49
CA LYS A 595 -1.54 1.67 -0.77
C LYS A 595 -3.05 1.65 -0.61
N ALA A 596 -3.55 1.03 0.45
CA ALA A 596 -4.98 0.96 0.72
C ALA A 596 -5.60 2.35 0.97
N ASN A 597 -4.81 3.26 1.54
CA ASN A 597 -5.26 4.60 1.92
C ASN A 597 -4.87 5.69 0.91
N LEU A 598 -3.94 5.42 -0.01
CA LEU A 598 -3.56 6.30 -1.12
C LEU A 598 -3.91 5.64 -2.46
N PRO A 599 -5.20 5.64 -2.85
CA PRO A 599 -5.65 4.92 -4.04
C PRO A 599 -5.24 5.58 -5.36
N SER A 600 -5.04 6.90 -5.36
CA SER A 600 -4.57 7.65 -6.52
C SER A 600 -3.05 7.65 -6.55
N ARG A 601 -2.48 7.19 -7.66
CA ARG A 601 -1.03 6.95 -7.74
C ARG A 601 -0.47 7.44 -9.05
N ILE A 602 0.73 8.00 -8.97
CA ILE A 602 1.55 8.36 -10.12
C ILE A 602 2.88 7.60 -10.04
N SER A 603 3.24 6.92 -11.10
CA SER A 603 4.57 6.36 -11.26
C SER A 603 5.26 7.04 -12.44
N TYR A 604 6.35 7.72 -12.16
CA TYR A 604 7.36 8.06 -13.15
C TYR A 604 8.17 6.81 -13.48
N LYS A 605 9.16 6.95 -14.41
CA LYS A 605 10.03 5.83 -14.79
C LYS A 605 10.66 5.18 -13.56
N VAL A 606 10.63 3.85 -13.54
CA VAL A 606 11.28 2.99 -12.54
C VAL A 606 12.25 2.03 -13.19
N GLY A 607 13.12 1.41 -12.38
CA GLY A 607 14.16 0.52 -12.89
C GLY A 607 13.68 -0.86 -13.29
N GLN A 608 12.70 -1.40 -12.57
CA GLN A 608 12.27 -2.79 -12.70
C GLN A 608 10.74 -2.92 -12.79
N LYS A 609 10.28 -4.01 -13.42
CA LYS A 609 8.85 -4.36 -13.50
C LYS A 609 8.20 -4.54 -12.11
N ILE A 610 9.00 -5.01 -11.15
CA ILE A 610 8.52 -5.18 -9.76
C ILE A 610 8.21 -3.84 -9.10
N ASP A 611 9.03 -2.82 -9.34
CA ASP A 611 8.80 -1.47 -8.80
C ASP A 611 7.49 -0.88 -9.33
N SER A 612 7.23 -1.03 -10.63
CA SER A 612 5.95 -0.64 -11.24
C SER A 612 4.77 -1.33 -10.57
N LYS A 613 4.89 -2.65 -10.31
CA LYS A 613 3.85 -3.43 -9.65
C LYS A 613 3.64 -3.02 -8.19
N ILE A 614 4.70 -2.65 -7.47
CA ILE A 614 4.58 -2.16 -6.09
C ILE A 614 3.78 -0.85 -6.05
N ILE A 615 4.03 0.08 -6.97
CA ILE A 615 3.38 1.38 -7.00
C ILE A 615 1.95 1.30 -7.55
N LEU A 616 1.80 0.72 -8.76
CA LEU A 616 0.57 0.81 -9.57
C LEU A 616 -0.31 -0.44 -9.50
N ASP A 617 0.14 -1.50 -8.81
CA ASP A 617 -0.43 -2.85 -8.89
C ASP A 617 -0.46 -3.41 -10.33
N GLY A 618 0.32 -2.80 -11.24
CA GLY A 618 0.45 -3.13 -12.65
C GLY A 618 1.84 -2.84 -13.20
N MET A 619 2.15 -3.41 -14.37
CA MET A 619 3.40 -3.17 -15.09
C MET A 619 3.26 -1.97 -16.02
N GLY A 620 4.39 -1.41 -16.48
CA GLY A 620 4.45 -0.40 -17.53
C GLY A 620 5.28 0.84 -17.17
N ALA A 621 5.51 1.13 -15.88
CA ALA A 621 6.33 2.28 -15.49
C ALA A 621 7.84 2.06 -15.77
N GLU A 622 8.28 0.81 -15.87
CA GLU A 622 9.64 0.44 -16.31
C GLU A 622 9.89 0.80 -17.78
N SER A 623 8.82 0.86 -18.58
CA SER A 623 8.88 1.14 -20.02
C SER A 623 8.73 2.63 -20.36
N LEU A 624 8.64 3.49 -19.34
CA LEU A 624 8.57 4.94 -19.53
C LEU A 624 9.91 5.52 -19.99
N LEU A 625 9.86 6.67 -20.65
CA LEU A 625 11.03 7.33 -21.17
C LEU A 625 11.85 8.06 -20.09
N GLY A 626 11.22 8.47 -18.99
CA GLY A 626 11.77 9.41 -18.02
C GLY A 626 11.47 10.87 -18.37
N ARG A 627 12.13 11.83 -17.72
CA ARG A 627 11.97 13.27 -17.99
C ARG A 627 10.51 13.75 -17.95
N GLY A 628 9.74 13.27 -16.97
CA GLY A 628 8.35 13.67 -16.78
C GLY A 628 7.31 12.71 -17.39
N ASP A 629 7.73 11.67 -18.11
CA ASP A 629 6.85 10.61 -18.60
C ASP A 629 6.36 9.77 -17.42
N MET A 630 5.05 9.61 -17.26
CA MET A 630 4.44 8.99 -16.10
C MET A 630 3.17 8.22 -16.42
N LEU A 631 2.81 7.29 -15.53
CA LEU A 631 1.54 6.59 -15.49
C LEU A 631 0.74 7.03 -14.28
N PHE A 632 -0.51 7.36 -14.49
CA PHE A 632 -1.45 7.81 -13.46
C PHE A 632 -2.60 6.82 -13.31
N THR A 633 -2.97 6.51 -12.06
CA THR A 633 -4.16 5.73 -11.71
C THR A 633 -5.23 6.69 -11.20
N PRO A 634 -6.20 7.07 -12.02
CA PRO A 634 -7.31 7.91 -11.57
C PRO A 634 -8.27 7.09 -10.68
N PRO A 635 -8.88 7.71 -9.65
CA PRO A 635 -9.84 7.03 -8.81
C PRO A 635 -11.11 6.66 -9.59
N GLY A 636 -11.61 5.44 -9.37
CA GLY A 636 -12.85 4.97 -9.98
C GLY A 636 -12.76 4.62 -11.47
N MET A 637 -11.61 4.74 -12.11
CA MET A 637 -11.38 4.29 -13.48
C MET A 637 -10.51 3.03 -13.50
N SER A 638 -10.86 2.09 -14.36
CA SER A 638 -10.01 0.93 -14.62
C SER A 638 -9.00 1.28 -15.71
N GLY A 639 -7.70 1.09 -15.40
CA GLY A 639 -6.60 1.28 -16.33
C GLY A 639 -5.64 2.40 -15.92
N LEU A 640 -4.50 2.43 -16.61
CA LEU A 640 -3.44 3.40 -16.41
C LEU A 640 -3.52 4.46 -17.50
N VAL A 641 -3.46 5.72 -17.10
CA VAL A 641 -3.41 6.87 -18.02
C VAL A 641 -1.95 7.32 -18.15
N ARG A 642 -1.40 7.34 -19.37
CA ARG A 642 -0.06 7.88 -19.61
C ARG A 642 -0.15 9.38 -19.80
N LEU A 643 0.69 10.10 -19.05
CA LEU A 643 0.78 11.56 -19.06
C LEU A 643 2.24 11.99 -19.14
N HIS A 644 2.45 13.22 -19.56
CA HIS A 644 3.77 13.83 -19.67
C HIS A 644 3.77 15.13 -18.87
N ALA A 645 4.53 15.17 -17.77
CA ALA A 645 4.59 16.32 -16.87
C ALA A 645 5.18 17.56 -17.56
N PRO A 646 4.70 18.75 -17.23
CA PRO A 646 5.26 19.99 -17.75
C PRO A 646 6.57 20.31 -17.05
N TRP A 647 7.44 20.98 -17.79
CA TRP A 647 8.76 21.38 -17.34
C TRP A 647 8.78 22.87 -16.95
N SER A 648 9.50 23.18 -15.88
CA SER A 648 9.88 24.53 -15.44
C SER A 648 11.33 24.52 -14.96
N THR A 649 12.01 25.66 -15.05
CA THR A 649 13.36 25.83 -14.53
C THR A 649 13.35 26.26 -13.07
N GLU A 650 14.45 26.03 -12.34
CA GLU A 650 14.63 26.51 -10.96
C GLU A 650 14.53 28.03 -10.90
N SER A 651 15.14 28.75 -11.86
CA SER A 651 15.07 30.23 -11.92
C SER A 651 13.66 30.77 -12.16
N GLU A 652 12.76 30.01 -12.75
CA GLU A 652 11.33 30.37 -12.86
C GLU A 652 10.60 30.17 -11.54
N ILE A 653 10.94 29.10 -10.81
CA ILE A 653 10.39 28.83 -9.48
C ILE A 653 10.83 29.92 -8.51
N GLU A 654 12.12 30.30 -8.49
CA GLU A 654 12.66 31.39 -7.68
C GLU A 654 11.89 32.70 -7.91
N LYS A 655 11.64 33.09 -9.17
CA LYS A 655 10.83 34.29 -9.49
C LYS A 655 9.39 34.24 -8.96
N VAL A 656 8.83 33.06 -8.80
CA VAL A 656 7.49 32.91 -8.23
C VAL A 656 7.53 33.01 -6.71
N VAL A 657 8.61 32.54 -6.10
CA VAL A 657 8.82 32.58 -4.65
C VAL A 657 9.14 34.00 -4.18
N ASP A 658 10.06 34.72 -4.88
CA ASP A 658 10.42 36.11 -4.62
C ASP A 658 9.23 37.10 -4.82
#